data_839bd90e8a1a8194224045ee3603efa7
#
_entry.id   839bd90e8a1a8194224045ee3603efa7
#
_cell.length_a   1.000
_cell.length_b   1.000
_cell.length_c   1.000
_cell.angle_alpha   90.00
_cell.angle_beta   90.00
_cell.angle_gamma   90.00
#
_symmetry.space_group_name_H-M   'P 1'
#
loop_
_entity.id
_entity.type
_entity.pdbx_description
1 polymer ?
#
loop_
_entity_poly.entity_id
_entity_poly.type
_entity_poly.pdbx_seq_one_letter_code
_entity_poly.pdbx_strand_id
1 'polypeptide(L)'
;MKRLGFLFLASILLLPNAAPAQVASPAPAASAPAEAAGVVRETLANGLRVIVLPNKLAPVATTYVSYGVGSDDDTMPGIAHATEHMLFRGTSDVSGGQLADIAARMGAEYNAFTTDEYTLYYYKFPAAYADVVLHLEADRMANAAIRAQDWATERGAIEQEIRAQESRPLHAVSMKLRERFFAGTPFATASAGTVPSFEKMTADDIRAFYRAWYKPSNATLIVAGDVDPQRTLADVHRHFDAIPAGEVPGRKPIEVPPLASSSLEEPIDFPVGVGVLAYRQPGSNDADYAASRVLAQVFSSGRGALADLTATGKTLGVLSFTNQYPEMGAGFLLAIPARGSTPQAAQSLLSGVLDDYRTNGVPTELIDAARTRLLSEQAYQQSSISGLGLAWADANAQHRTPDAVYAAIANVTADDVNRVLRTYYTADHRLSIVLTPKPSSTVPKTDPSAGVEHVGFTPTMHEPLPAWAQSALKAPLHPPSGEIGARPHRLANGMRYAVRRETAAPTVVVSGVIRTSPLLYEPKGKDGVHLLVDALLPWGTTTYDRKGYEAQLDAIAASAALGESFALKVQAKDFERGIALLADGMLHPAFAPSAFAIVRANTMQSVALADKLPKTKAELAQRLALYPPGDPRRRDVTEQTIAASSLDDAKRWYRFAFRPDETTLAIVGDVAPERADAAIRKYFGAWKAAGAPPSFRFPQLRAKAKQAQTVTVKVPTNVQSEVTLKQVFPMRRDDADYVPLLLANTMLSGEGTGSLLMEELRTHRGYVYTADSDFNVNAAGAEFSISFSSDPKNVGRANAAVVAMIKRLQSAPLSAVELQRAKALLLAQRVLPLDSYAGVAADMLAGVKDGYTESDESWFWNALLRTTPGQIQHALRRIDADHFVRVIVEPGS
;
A
#
# COMPACT_ATOMS: atom_id res chain seq x y z
N MET A 1 8.79 -10.45 3.56
CA MET A 1 9.28 -9.93 4.86
C MET A 1 10.24 -8.73 4.71
N LYS A 2 10.10 -7.91 3.66
CA LYS A 2 10.96 -6.76 3.38
C LYS A 2 10.27 -5.49 3.87
N ARG A 3 10.92 -4.71 4.76
CA ARG A 3 10.46 -3.45 5.38
C ARG A 3 9.48 -3.55 6.56
N LEU A 4 9.33 -4.70 7.22
CA LEU A 4 8.41 -4.84 8.36
C LEU A 4 8.79 -4.06 9.63
N GLY A 5 10.04 -3.67 9.82
CA GLY A 5 10.45 -2.95 11.03
C GLY A 5 10.15 -1.45 11.01
N PHE A 6 10.27 -0.77 9.88
CA PHE A 6 10.18 0.69 9.78
C PHE A 6 8.81 1.22 9.34
N LEU A 7 8.15 0.56 8.39
CA LEU A 7 6.79 0.90 7.97
C LEU A 7 5.75 0.67 9.08
N PHE A 8 6.04 -0.22 10.00
CA PHE A 8 5.15 -0.56 11.11
C PHE A 8 4.92 0.59 12.10
N LEU A 9 5.93 1.43 12.37
CA LEU A 9 5.77 2.57 13.28
C LEU A 9 5.15 3.79 12.58
N ALA A 10 5.43 4.01 11.30
CA ALA A 10 4.80 5.07 10.52
C ALA A 10 3.29 4.83 10.39
N SER A 11 2.87 3.59 10.15
CA SER A 11 1.45 3.20 10.11
C SER A 11 0.75 3.27 11.46
N ILE A 12 1.49 3.24 12.56
CA ILE A 12 0.95 3.20 13.93
C ILE A 12 0.69 4.61 14.50
N LEU A 13 1.46 5.61 14.06
CA LEU A 13 1.30 7.02 14.45
C LEU A 13 0.60 7.86 13.37
N LEU A 14 0.30 7.28 12.22
CA LEU A 14 -0.56 7.91 11.25
C LEU A 14 -1.95 8.08 11.88
N LEU A 15 -2.27 9.31 12.19
CA LEU A 15 -3.65 9.76 12.21
C LEU A 15 -4.29 9.23 10.92
N PRO A 16 -5.53 8.73 10.92
CA PRO A 16 -6.16 8.24 9.71
C PRO A 16 -6.24 9.39 8.71
N ASN A 17 -5.28 9.51 7.85
CA ASN A 17 -5.20 10.38 6.67
C ASN A 17 -3.73 10.64 6.30
N ALA A 18 -2.97 9.60 6.04
CA ALA A 18 -1.77 9.74 5.25
C ALA A 18 -2.12 9.45 3.79
N ALA A 19 -2.83 10.38 3.19
CA ALA A 19 -2.70 10.58 1.76
C ALA A 19 -1.28 11.12 1.47
N PRO A 20 -0.66 10.79 0.34
CA PRO A 20 0.65 11.32 -0.01
C PRO A 20 0.62 12.84 -0.02
N ALA A 21 1.65 13.45 0.50
CA ALA A 21 1.85 14.87 0.77
C ALA A 21 1.35 15.83 -0.34
N GLN A 22 0.73 16.86 0.11
CA GLN A 22 -0.09 17.86 -0.59
C GLN A 22 0.61 19.17 -0.96
N VAL A 23 -0.07 19.99 -1.66
CA VAL A 23 0.37 21.08 -2.50
C VAL A 23 -0.40 22.39 -2.42
N ALA A 24 0.27 23.51 -2.51
CA ALA A 24 0.00 24.91 -2.13
C ALA A 24 -0.45 26.00 -3.15
N SER A 25 -1.09 27.11 -2.76
CA SER A 25 -1.74 28.22 -3.48
C SER A 25 -0.95 29.50 -3.80
N PRO A 26 -1.50 30.54 -4.49
CA PRO A 26 -0.79 31.14 -5.61
C PRO A 26 -0.12 32.46 -5.29
N ALA A 27 0.96 32.78 -6.01
CA ALA A 27 1.46 34.13 -6.27
C ALA A 27 1.16 34.48 -7.74
N PRO A 28 1.16 35.80 -8.15
CA PRO A 28 0.58 36.21 -9.41
C PRO A 28 1.36 35.73 -10.64
N ALA A 29 0.61 35.49 -11.68
CA ALA A 29 0.93 35.06 -13.03
C ALA A 29 2.38 35.27 -13.50
N ALA A 30 3.17 34.21 -13.45
CA ALA A 30 4.23 33.96 -14.41
C ALA A 30 3.62 33.06 -15.52
N SER A 31 4.04 33.29 -16.76
CA SER A 31 3.60 32.59 -17.97
C SER A 31 3.43 31.09 -17.71
N ALA A 32 2.25 30.56 -18.05
CA ALA A 32 1.91 29.16 -17.88
C ALA A 32 3.00 28.25 -18.46
N PRO A 33 3.50 27.27 -17.67
CA PRO A 33 4.28 26.18 -18.23
C PRO A 33 3.45 25.42 -19.27
N ALA A 34 4.08 24.90 -20.30
CA ALA A 34 3.39 24.11 -21.32
C ALA A 34 2.58 22.99 -20.65
N GLU A 35 1.27 22.99 -20.85
CA GLU A 35 0.38 21.94 -20.36
C GLU A 35 0.94 20.57 -20.74
N ALA A 36 0.89 19.61 -19.81
CA ALA A 36 1.22 18.23 -20.11
C ALA A 36 0.42 17.78 -21.34
N ALA A 37 1.08 17.32 -22.38
CA ALA A 37 0.46 17.08 -23.69
C ALA A 37 -0.76 16.14 -23.53
N GLY A 38 -1.95 16.63 -23.88
CA GLY A 38 -3.18 15.87 -23.91
C GLY A 38 -4.11 16.00 -22.71
N VAL A 39 -3.78 16.77 -21.69
CA VAL A 39 -4.71 17.07 -20.58
C VAL A 39 -5.86 17.94 -21.08
N VAL A 40 -7.09 17.50 -20.85
CA VAL A 40 -8.29 18.26 -21.19
C VAL A 40 -9.01 18.66 -19.92
N ARG A 41 -9.40 19.93 -19.82
CA ARG A 41 -10.11 20.50 -18.67
C ARG A 41 -11.36 21.21 -19.15
N GLU A 42 -12.45 20.99 -18.46
CA GLU A 42 -13.71 21.65 -18.72
C GLU A 42 -14.47 21.90 -17.42
N THR A 43 -15.24 22.98 -17.37
CA THR A 43 -16.22 23.17 -16.31
C THR A 43 -17.60 23.18 -16.96
N LEU A 44 -18.42 22.18 -16.60
CA LEU A 44 -19.77 22.05 -17.13
C LEU A 44 -20.66 23.23 -16.69
N ALA A 45 -21.78 23.43 -17.38
CA ALA A 45 -22.72 24.49 -17.06
C ALA A 45 -23.30 24.41 -15.63
N ASN A 46 -23.33 23.20 -15.04
CA ASN A 46 -23.75 22.99 -13.66
C ASN A 46 -22.63 23.17 -12.62
N GLY A 47 -21.43 23.56 -13.06
CA GLY A 47 -20.29 23.85 -12.20
C GLY A 47 -19.37 22.67 -11.93
N LEU A 48 -19.65 21.45 -12.42
CA LEU A 48 -18.74 20.30 -12.28
C LEU A 48 -17.44 20.57 -13.03
N ARG A 49 -16.33 20.47 -12.34
CA ARG A 49 -15.00 20.54 -12.96
C ARG A 49 -14.60 19.14 -13.44
N VAL A 50 -14.18 19.04 -14.69
CA VAL A 50 -13.79 17.79 -15.34
C VAL A 50 -12.34 17.87 -15.80
N ILE A 51 -11.56 16.86 -15.52
CA ILE A 51 -10.15 16.74 -15.92
C ILE A 51 -9.95 15.36 -16.53
N VAL A 52 -9.52 15.30 -17.78
CA VAL A 52 -9.21 14.05 -18.48
C VAL A 52 -7.70 13.97 -18.73
N LEU A 53 -7.09 12.88 -18.25
CA LEU A 53 -5.65 12.62 -18.26
C LEU A 53 -5.36 11.35 -19.07
N PRO A 54 -5.20 11.44 -20.42
CA PRO A 54 -4.96 10.27 -21.23
C PRO A 54 -3.60 9.65 -20.93
N ASN A 55 -3.56 8.34 -20.70
CA ASN A 55 -2.34 7.57 -20.48
C ASN A 55 -2.55 6.13 -21.00
N LYS A 56 -1.84 5.75 -22.05
CA LYS A 56 -1.99 4.47 -22.76
C LYS A 56 -1.05 3.37 -22.26
N LEU A 57 -0.55 3.45 -21.05
CA LEU A 57 0.37 2.46 -20.48
C LEU A 57 -0.22 1.05 -20.43
N ALA A 58 -1.46 0.94 -20.02
CA ALA A 58 -2.23 -0.30 -19.93
C ALA A 58 -3.71 -0.02 -20.24
N PRO A 59 -4.52 -1.04 -20.63
CA PRO A 59 -5.97 -0.88 -20.86
C PRO A 59 -6.73 -0.70 -19.53
N VAL A 60 -6.28 0.24 -18.71
CA VAL A 60 -6.80 0.56 -17.38
C VAL A 60 -7.19 2.03 -17.34
N ALA A 61 -8.28 2.34 -16.67
CA ALA A 61 -8.66 3.71 -16.34
C ALA A 61 -8.99 3.82 -14.85
N THR A 62 -8.89 5.04 -14.34
CA THR A 62 -9.30 5.42 -12.99
C THR A 62 -10.21 6.63 -13.05
N THR A 63 -11.21 6.67 -12.19
CA THR A 63 -11.98 7.88 -11.92
C THR A 63 -11.77 8.30 -10.48
N TYR A 64 -11.71 9.60 -10.24
CA TYR A 64 -11.72 10.22 -8.92
C TYR A 64 -12.80 11.29 -8.91
N VAL A 65 -13.77 11.17 -8.03
CA VAL A 65 -14.76 12.21 -7.77
C VAL A 65 -14.49 12.77 -6.38
N SER A 66 -13.96 13.97 -6.34
CA SER A 66 -13.66 14.69 -5.10
C SER A 66 -14.75 15.71 -4.82
N TYR A 67 -15.41 15.58 -3.69
CA TYR A 67 -16.32 16.58 -3.16
C TYR A 67 -15.58 17.44 -2.14
N GLY A 68 -15.63 18.76 -2.30
CA GLY A 68 -15.03 19.70 -1.35
C GLY A 68 -15.83 19.78 -0.05
N VAL A 69 -15.94 18.68 0.68
CA VAL A 69 -16.61 18.53 1.97
C VAL A 69 -15.98 17.39 2.75
N GLY A 70 -15.62 17.64 3.99
CA GLY A 70 -15.00 16.67 4.90
C GLY A 70 -15.52 16.83 6.33
N SER A 71 -14.79 16.28 7.30
CA SER A 71 -15.21 16.33 8.70
C SER A 71 -15.17 17.74 9.32
N ASP A 72 -14.49 18.71 8.70
CA ASP A 72 -14.51 20.11 9.12
C ASP A 72 -15.89 20.76 8.91
N ASP A 73 -16.70 20.18 8.03
CA ASP A 73 -18.07 20.60 7.74
C ASP A 73 -19.12 19.81 8.54
N ASP A 74 -18.69 18.95 9.45
CA ASP A 74 -19.57 18.08 10.23
C ASP A 74 -20.55 18.89 11.09
N THR A 75 -21.83 18.71 10.83
CA THR A 75 -22.91 19.20 11.71
C THR A 75 -23.12 18.31 12.93
N MET A 76 -22.73 17.06 12.83
CA MET A 76 -22.62 16.06 13.89
C MET A 76 -21.32 15.27 13.66
N PRO A 77 -20.49 15.00 14.68
CA PRO A 77 -19.22 14.31 14.49
C PRO A 77 -19.35 13.01 13.68
N GLY A 78 -18.68 12.93 12.53
CA GLY A 78 -18.67 11.79 11.63
C GLY A 78 -19.81 11.74 10.62
N ILE A 79 -20.59 12.81 10.40
CA ILE A 79 -21.66 12.80 9.40
C ILE A 79 -21.11 12.74 7.97
N ALA A 80 -19.95 13.35 7.71
CA ALA A 80 -19.27 13.22 6.41
C ALA A 80 -18.89 11.76 6.14
N HIS A 81 -18.30 11.07 7.12
CA HIS A 81 -17.95 9.65 7.06
C HIS A 81 -19.20 8.75 6.93
N ALA A 82 -20.27 9.02 7.70
CA ALA A 82 -21.53 8.32 7.53
C ALA A 82 -22.13 8.49 6.13
N THR A 83 -21.99 9.70 5.55
CA THR A 83 -22.45 9.98 4.18
C THR A 83 -21.63 9.19 3.17
N GLU A 84 -20.31 9.11 3.33
CA GLU A 84 -19.43 8.28 2.51
C GLU A 84 -19.93 6.83 2.44
N HIS A 85 -20.14 6.19 3.59
CA HIS A 85 -20.67 4.83 3.67
C HIS A 85 -22.03 4.67 3.00
N MET A 86 -22.94 5.61 3.26
CA MET A 86 -24.30 5.55 2.71
C MET A 86 -24.35 5.72 1.19
N LEU A 87 -23.36 6.36 0.58
CA LEU A 87 -23.30 6.51 -0.88
C LEU A 87 -22.93 5.20 -1.60
N PHE A 88 -22.52 4.18 -0.89
CA PHE A 88 -22.36 2.81 -1.43
C PHE A 88 -23.63 1.96 -1.23
N ARG A 89 -24.62 2.42 -0.45
CA ARG A 89 -25.87 1.67 -0.24
C ARG A 89 -26.87 1.78 -1.37
N GLY A 90 -26.46 2.41 -2.48
CA GLY A 90 -27.21 2.49 -3.73
C GLY A 90 -27.98 3.79 -3.90
N THR A 91 -28.62 3.86 -5.01
CA THR A 91 -29.35 5.02 -5.52
C THR A 91 -30.83 4.68 -5.70
N SER A 92 -31.56 5.53 -6.40
CA SER A 92 -32.92 5.21 -6.87
C SER A 92 -32.92 4.18 -8.01
N ASP A 93 -31.84 4.10 -8.79
CA ASP A 93 -31.72 3.24 -9.99
C ASP A 93 -31.01 1.89 -9.69
N VAL A 94 -30.03 1.90 -8.79
CA VAL A 94 -29.19 0.73 -8.50
C VAL A 94 -29.14 0.50 -6.98
N SER A 95 -29.45 -0.73 -6.53
CA SER A 95 -29.22 -1.11 -5.14
C SER A 95 -27.72 -1.25 -4.83
N GLY A 96 -27.31 -1.17 -3.56
CA GLY A 96 -25.93 -1.41 -3.15
C GLY A 96 -25.39 -2.78 -3.60
N GLY A 97 -26.25 -3.81 -3.55
CA GLY A 97 -25.92 -5.15 -4.04
C GLY A 97 -25.73 -5.21 -5.56
N GLN A 98 -26.55 -4.48 -6.32
CA GLN A 98 -26.40 -4.37 -7.79
C GLN A 98 -25.13 -3.58 -8.15
N LEU A 99 -24.83 -2.50 -7.44
CA LEU A 99 -23.57 -1.74 -7.63
C LEU A 99 -22.35 -2.65 -7.45
N ALA A 100 -22.34 -3.42 -6.37
CA ALA A 100 -21.28 -4.39 -6.12
C ALA A 100 -21.20 -5.48 -7.20
N ASP A 101 -22.35 -5.97 -7.70
CA ASP A 101 -22.39 -6.96 -8.79
C ASP A 101 -21.86 -6.37 -10.12
N ILE A 102 -22.22 -5.13 -10.44
CA ILE A 102 -21.69 -4.42 -11.62
C ILE A 102 -20.18 -4.28 -11.52
N ALA A 103 -19.66 -3.78 -10.37
CA ALA A 103 -18.22 -3.62 -10.15
C ALA A 103 -17.48 -4.97 -10.26
N ALA A 104 -18.00 -6.03 -9.63
CA ALA A 104 -17.43 -7.37 -9.70
C ALA A 104 -17.40 -7.94 -11.13
N ARG A 105 -18.45 -7.71 -11.93
CA ARG A 105 -18.49 -8.17 -13.33
C ARG A 105 -17.57 -7.40 -14.25
N MET A 106 -17.28 -6.13 -13.93
CA MET A 106 -16.24 -5.36 -14.61
C MET A 106 -14.84 -5.78 -14.15
N GLY A 107 -14.70 -6.37 -12.96
CA GLY A 107 -13.44 -6.54 -12.26
C GLY A 107 -12.88 -5.23 -11.76
N ALA A 108 -13.73 -4.28 -11.39
CA ALA A 108 -13.32 -2.98 -10.91
C ALA A 108 -12.98 -3.01 -9.41
N GLU A 109 -11.90 -2.32 -9.03
CA GLU A 109 -11.64 -1.91 -7.66
C GLU A 109 -12.30 -0.55 -7.42
N TYR A 110 -12.94 -0.37 -6.28
CA TYR A 110 -13.53 0.91 -5.91
C TYR A 110 -13.50 1.11 -4.40
N ASN A 111 -13.37 2.35 -3.97
CA ASN A 111 -13.42 2.73 -2.58
C ASN A 111 -13.67 4.22 -2.43
N ALA A 112 -13.69 4.73 -1.20
CA ALA A 112 -13.69 6.13 -0.88
C ALA A 112 -12.88 6.39 0.39
N PHE A 113 -12.64 7.65 0.68
CA PHE A 113 -12.14 8.08 1.99
C PHE A 113 -12.57 9.51 2.27
N THR A 114 -12.84 9.78 3.54
CA THR A 114 -13.17 11.11 4.06
C THR A 114 -11.96 11.66 4.82
N THR A 115 -11.52 12.85 4.38
CA THR A 115 -10.52 13.64 5.09
C THR A 115 -11.20 14.71 5.96
N ASP A 116 -10.42 15.55 6.60
CA ASP A 116 -10.96 16.71 7.30
C ASP A 116 -11.58 17.71 6.29
N GLU A 117 -11.07 17.81 5.06
CA GLU A 117 -11.40 18.86 4.08
C GLU A 117 -12.26 18.39 2.90
N TYR A 118 -12.13 17.13 2.47
CA TYR A 118 -12.81 16.59 1.29
C TYR A 118 -13.13 15.11 1.44
N THR A 119 -14.11 14.66 0.65
CA THR A 119 -14.43 13.22 0.49
C THR A 119 -14.15 12.82 -0.95
N LEU A 120 -13.37 11.76 -1.14
CA LEU A 120 -12.97 11.25 -2.45
C LEU A 120 -13.54 9.86 -2.68
N TYR A 121 -14.19 9.66 -3.84
CA TYR A 121 -14.62 8.36 -4.36
C TYR A 121 -13.78 8.01 -5.56
N TYR A 122 -13.37 6.75 -5.68
CA TYR A 122 -12.59 6.32 -6.84
C TYR A 122 -12.99 4.93 -7.33
N TYR A 123 -12.79 4.75 -8.64
CA TYR A 123 -12.77 3.45 -9.30
C TYR A 123 -11.46 3.28 -10.03
N LYS A 124 -10.97 2.03 -10.07
CA LYS A 124 -9.91 1.56 -10.95
C LYS A 124 -10.44 0.34 -11.70
N PHE A 125 -10.42 0.37 -13.04
CA PHE A 125 -11.18 -0.58 -13.85
C PHE A 125 -10.56 -0.75 -15.24
N PRO A 126 -10.86 -1.86 -15.96
CA PRO A 126 -10.52 -1.97 -17.38
C PRO A 126 -11.17 -0.85 -18.20
N ALA A 127 -10.38 -0.11 -18.98
CA ALA A 127 -10.79 1.14 -19.65
C ALA A 127 -12.06 1.01 -20.53
N ALA A 128 -12.35 -0.20 -21.02
CA ALA A 128 -13.56 -0.47 -21.80
C ALA A 128 -14.88 -0.17 -21.05
N TYR A 129 -14.84 -0.09 -19.73
CA TYR A 129 -16.01 0.17 -18.88
C TYR A 129 -16.14 1.63 -18.42
N ALA A 130 -15.38 2.57 -19.01
CA ALA A 130 -15.39 3.98 -18.59
C ALA A 130 -16.81 4.58 -18.59
N ASP A 131 -17.61 4.31 -19.61
CA ASP A 131 -19.00 4.77 -19.69
C ASP A 131 -19.88 4.25 -18.54
N VAL A 132 -19.72 2.98 -18.17
CA VAL A 132 -20.45 2.38 -17.03
C VAL A 132 -20.09 3.06 -15.73
N VAL A 133 -18.80 3.32 -15.51
CA VAL A 133 -18.33 3.97 -14.27
C VAL A 133 -18.79 5.42 -14.20
N LEU A 134 -18.76 6.17 -15.32
CA LEU A 134 -19.27 7.55 -15.38
C LEU A 134 -20.78 7.58 -15.09
N HIS A 135 -21.55 6.61 -15.56
CA HIS A 135 -22.98 6.51 -15.23
C HIS A 135 -23.19 6.28 -13.72
N LEU A 136 -22.43 5.33 -13.12
CA LEU A 136 -22.51 5.05 -11.67
C LEU A 136 -22.15 6.27 -10.82
N GLU A 137 -21.13 7.03 -11.21
CA GLU A 137 -20.69 8.24 -10.49
C GLU A 137 -21.73 9.36 -10.62
N ALA A 138 -22.32 9.54 -11.80
CA ALA A 138 -23.38 10.53 -12.00
C ALA A 138 -24.64 10.19 -11.19
N ASP A 139 -25.05 8.92 -11.20
CA ASP A 139 -26.20 8.45 -10.45
C ASP A 139 -25.99 8.58 -8.94
N ARG A 140 -24.78 8.27 -8.43
CA ARG A 140 -24.40 8.47 -7.03
C ARG A 140 -24.45 9.96 -6.65
N MET A 141 -23.97 10.85 -7.52
CA MET A 141 -23.99 12.30 -7.29
C MET A 141 -25.42 12.85 -7.21
N ALA A 142 -26.34 12.34 -8.03
CA ALA A 142 -27.69 12.89 -8.17
C ALA A 142 -28.74 12.20 -7.29
N ASN A 143 -28.63 10.89 -7.10
CA ASN A 143 -29.75 10.03 -6.73
C ASN A 143 -29.47 9.10 -5.55
N ALA A 144 -28.45 9.38 -4.70
CA ALA A 144 -28.18 8.54 -3.53
C ALA A 144 -29.43 8.37 -2.65
N ALA A 145 -29.77 7.11 -2.36
CA ALA A 145 -31.08 6.80 -1.77
C ALA A 145 -31.14 7.08 -0.26
N ILE A 146 -30.06 6.86 0.46
CA ILE A 146 -29.89 7.07 1.92
C ILE A 146 -31.14 6.63 2.71
N ARG A 147 -31.50 5.34 2.61
CA ARG A 147 -32.71 4.79 3.22
C ARG A 147 -32.47 4.56 4.73
N ALA A 148 -33.50 4.78 5.54
CA ALA A 148 -33.42 4.55 6.98
C ALA A 148 -33.07 3.09 7.35
N GLN A 149 -33.53 2.13 6.57
CA GLN A 149 -33.20 0.71 6.77
C GLN A 149 -31.74 0.41 6.51
N ASP A 150 -31.16 1.03 5.44
CA ASP A 150 -29.75 0.87 5.09
C ASP A 150 -28.86 1.52 6.16
N TRP A 151 -29.27 2.69 6.68
CA TRP A 151 -28.57 3.36 7.78
C TRP A 151 -28.59 2.52 9.06
N ALA A 152 -29.71 1.90 9.40
CA ALA A 152 -29.79 1.05 10.59
C ALA A 152 -28.79 -0.11 10.54
N THR A 153 -28.47 -0.61 9.36
CA THR A 153 -27.47 -1.65 9.13
C THR A 153 -26.05 -1.08 9.14
N GLU A 154 -25.82 0.01 8.37
CA GLU A 154 -24.50 0.61 8.15
C GLU A 154 -23.95 1.25 9.42
N ARG A 155 -24.79 1.87 10.21
CA ARG A 155 -24.39 2.41 11.51
C ARG A 155 -23.64 1.38 12.36
N GLY A 156 -24.15 0.14 12.43
CA GLY A 156 -23.50 -0.94 13.18
C GLY A 156 -22.11 -1.31 12.60
N ALA A 157 -21.92 -1.21 11.30
CA ALA A 157 -20.63 -1.44 10.64
C ALA A 157 -19.62 -0.32 11.00
N ILE A 158 -20.03 0.94 10.89
CA ILE A 158 -19.21 2.10 11.27
C ILE A 158 -18.84 2.06 12.75
N GLU A 159 -19.79 1.77 13.65
CA GLU A 159 -19.50 1.63 15.07
C GLU A 159 -18.47 0.53 15.37
N GLN A 160 -18.52 -0.59 14.63
CA GLN A 160 -17.52 -1.66 14.77
C GLN A 160 -16.16 -1.23 14.27
N GLU A 161 -16.11 -0.48 13.19
CA GLU A 161 -14.87 0.09 12.65
C GLU A 161 -14.23 1.05 13.67
N ILE A 162 -15.00 1.98 14.24
CA ILE A 162 -14.50 2.88 15.29
C ILE A 162 -13.98 2.09 16.48
N ARG A 163 -14.71 1.08 16.97
CA ARG A 163 -14.24 0.21 18.06
C ARG A 163 -12.96 -0.55 17.68
N ALA A 164 -12.82 -0.95 16.42
CA ALA A 164 -11.59 -1.56 15.92
C ALA A 164 -10.43 -0.56 15.92
N GLN A 165 -10.66 0.69 15.50
CA GLN A 165 -9.66 1.77 15.59
C GLN A 165 -9.31 2.08 17.05
N GLU A 166 -10.28 2.21 17.95
CA GLU A 166 -10.08 2.43 19.39
C GLU A 166 -9.27 1.30 20.06
N SER A 167 -9.38 0.08 19.55
CA SER A 167 -8.62 -1.07 20.06
C SER A 167 -7.12 -1.05 19.68
N ARG A 168 -6.71 -0.14 18.79
CA ARG A 168 -5.29 -0.02 18.38
C ARG A 168 -4.47 0.58 19.53
N PRO A 169 -3.26 0.07 19.77
CA PRO A 169 -2.46 0.46 20.94
C PRO A 169 -2.13 1.94 21.04
N LEU A 170 -2.05 2.63 19.92
CA LEU A 170 -1.68 4.06 19.85
C LEU A 170 -2.89 4.97 19.58
N HIS A 171 -4.09 4.42 19.36
CA HIS A 171 -5.27 5.23 19.04
C HIS A 171 -5.57 6.27 20.12
N ALA A 172 -5.64 5.85 21.38
CA ALA A 172 -5.92 6.76 22.50
C ALA A 172 -4.87 7.87 22.61
N VAL A 173 -3.60 7.55 22.34
CA VAL A 173 -2.50 8.53 22.32
C VAL A 173 -2.63 9.49 21.13
N SER A 174 -2.95 8.96 19.95
CA SER A 174 -3.14 9.79 18.75
C SER A 174 -4.30 10.77 18.91
N MET A 175 -5.40 10.32 19.57
CA MET A 175 -6.54 11.20 19.87
C MET A 175 -6.18 12.30 20.88
N LYS A 176 -5.46 11.99 21.97
CA LYS A 176 -4.97 12.98 22.93
C LYS A 176 -4.01 13.99 22.27
N LEU A 177 -3.17 13.48 21.37
CA LEU A 177 -2.25 14.33 20.59
C LEU A 177 -3.05 15.27 19.69
N ARG A 178 -4.02 14.73 18.94
CA ARG A 178 -4.88 15.48 18.04
C ARG A 178 -5.63 16.59 18.77
N GLU A 179 -6.30 16.23 19.88
CA GLU A 179 -7.02 17.18 20.72
C GLU A 179 -6.12 18.34 21.21
N ARG A 180 -4.92 18.05 21.68
CA ARG A 180 -3.99 19.08 22.18
C ARG A 180 -3.36 19.90 21.06
N PHE A 181 -2.94 19.24 19.99
CA PHE A 181 -2.21 19.86 18.89
C PHE A 181 -3.12 20.77 18.07
N PHE A 182 -4.37 20.34 17.85
CA PHE A 182 -5.36 21.06 17.06
C PHE A 182 -6.41 21.80 17.93
N ALA A 183 -6.15 21.98 19.21
CA ALA A 183 -7.08 22.65 20.12
C ALA A 183 -7.57 23.98 19.56
N GLY A 184 -8.88 24.20 19.59
CA GLY A 184 -9.52 25.42 19.07
C GLY A 184 -9.75 25.45 17.56
N THR A 185 -9.48 24.34 16.86
CA THR A 185 -9.79 24.17 15.43
C THR A 185 -10.72 22.97 15.22
N PRO A 186 -11.43 22.86 14.07
CA PRO A 186 -12.23 21.68 13.73
C PRO A 186 -11.39 20.39 13.68
N PHE A 187 -10.11 20.49 13.32
CA PHE A 187 -9.17 19.37 13.24
C PHE A 187 -8.92 18.66 14.56
N ALA A 188 -9.36 19.18 15.69
CA ALA A 188 -9.24 18.52 16.99
C ALA A 188 -10.11 17.25 17.12
N THR A 189 -11.18 17.16 16.35
CA THR A 189 -12.09 16.00 16.31
C THR A 189 -11.63 15.00 15.26
N ALA A 190 -11.80 13.70 15.50
CA ALA A 190 -11.49 12.68 14.52
C ALA A 190 -12.50 12.69 13.35
N SER A 191 -12.00 12.61 12.12
CA SER A 191 -12.85 12.53 10.92
C SER A 191 -13.78 11.31 10.92
N ALA A 192 -13.35 10.20 11.54
CA ALA A 192 -14.17 9.00 11.68
C ALA A 192 -15.43 9.18 12.54
N GLY A 193 -15.52 10.25 13.34
CA GLY A 193 -16.64 10.45 14.27
C GLY A 193 -16.53 9.64 15.56
N THR A 194 -17.63 9.51 16.28
CA THR A 194 -17.69 8.79 17.60
C THR A 194 -18.92 7.91 17.68
N VAL A 195 -18.83 6.77 18.41
CA VAL A 195 -19.99 5.88 18.63
C VAL A 195 -21.20 6.63 19.20
N PRO A 196 -21.09 7.50 20.23
CA PRO A 196 -22.23 8.27 20.74
C PRO A 196 -22.87 9.23 19.73
N SER A 197 -22.11 9.73 18.75
CA SER A 197 -22.65 10.54 17.67
C SER A 197 -23.49 9.72 16.70
N PHE A 198 -23.00 8.55 16.30
CA PHE A 198 -23.74 7.67 15.38
C PHE A 198 -25.01 7.09 15.98
N GLU A 199 -25.05 6.84 17.30
CA GLU A 199 -26.28 6.42 17.99
C GLU A 199 -27.42 7.45 17.90
N LYS A 200 -27.08 8.73 17.78
CA LYS A 200 -28.04 9.84 17.65
C LYS A 200 -28.37 10.22 16.21
N MET A 201 -27.46 9.88 15.27
CA MET A 201 -27.58 10.27 13.88
C MET A 201 -28.69 9.51 13.16
N THR A 202 -29.44 10.19 12.33
CA THR A 202 -30.54 9.63 11.55
C THR A 202 -30.22 9.66 10.05
N ALA A 203 -30.92 8.84 9.25
CA ALA A 203 -30.84 8.91 7.80
C ALA A 203 -31.29 10.27 7.23
N ASP A 204 -32.13 11.00 7.93
CA ASP A 204 -32.56 12.36 7.54
C ASP A 204 -31.44 13.37 7.72
N ASP A 205 -30.64 13.27 8.77
CA ASP A 205 -29.47 14.11 8.99
C ASP A 205 -28.46 13.90 7.86
N ILE A 206 -28.15 12.64 7.54
CA ILE A 206 -27.22 12.26 6.46
C ILE A 206 -27.76 12.74 5.10
N ARG A 207 -29.06 12.60 4.84
CA ARG A 207 -29.70 13.07 3.61
C ARG A 207 -29.67 14.58 3.49
N ALA A 208 -29.82 15.31 4.60
CA ALA A 208 -29.70 16.76 4.64
C ALA A 208 -28.26 17.19 4.31
N PHE A 209 -27.25 16.51 4.90
CA PHE A 209 -25.84 16.77 4.63
C PHE A 209 -25.48 16.47 3.17
N TYR A 210 -25.86 15.31 2.63
CA TYR A 210 -25.69 14.97 1.22
C TYR A 210 -26.29 16.03 0.30
N ARG A 211 -27.54 16.45 0.52
CA ARG A 211 -28.21 17.48 -0.29
C ARG A 211 -27.55 18.85 -0.20
N ALA A 212 -26.87 19.16 0.90
CA ALA A 212 -26.18 20.42 1.07
C ALA A 212 -24.86 20.45 0.30
N TRP A 213 -24.07 19.38 0.32
CA TRP A 213 -22.68 19.39 -0.09
C TRP A 213 -22.36 18.63 -1.38
N TYR A 214 -23.10 17.55 -1.70
CA TYR A 214 -22.81 16.67 -2.85
C TYR A 214 -23.45 17.21 -4.13
N LYS A 215 -22.82 18.24 -4.69
CA LYS A 215 -23.30 19.00 -5.87
C LYS A 215 -22.21 19.11 -6.91
N PRO A 216 -22.59 19.21 -8.20
CA PRO A 216 -21.62 19.43 -9.29
C PRO A 216 -20.68 20.61 -9.05
N SER A 217 -21.21 21.74 -8.56
CA SER A 217 -20.42 22.95 -8.27
C SER A 217 -19.36 22.77 -7.18
N ASN A 218 -19.53 21.78 -6.30
CA ASN A 218 -18.59 21.41 -5.23
C ASN A 218 -17.73 20.18 -5.57
N ALA A 219 -17.79 19.68 -6.82
CA ALA A 219 -17.14 18.46 -7.21
C ALA A 219 -16.11 18.67 -8.33
N THR A 220 -15.11 17.79 -8.33
CA THR A 220 -14.17 17.61 -9.42
C THR A 220 -14.14 16.15 -9.83
N LEU A 221 -14.43 15.87 -11.10
CA LEU A 221 -14.28 14.55 -11.71
C LEU A 221 -12.94 14.49 -12.47
N ILE A 222 -12.12 13.53 -12.14
CA ILE A 222 -10.86 13.26 -12.84
C ILE A 222 -10.97 11.88 -13.45
N VAL A 223 -10.64 11.76 -14.74
CA VAL A 223 -10.58 10.49 -15.48
C VAL A 223 -9.15 10.33 -16.01
N ALA A 224 -8.43 9.32 -15.55
CA ALA A 224 -7.07 9.06 -16.00
C ALA A 224 -6.96 7.64 -16.58
N GLY A 225 -6.15 7.47 -17.64
CA GLY A 225 -5.86 6.16 -18.19
C GLY A 225 -6.04 6.02 -19.70
N ASP A 226 -6.27 4.81 -20.17
CA ASP A 226 -6.44 4.50 -21.60
C ASP A 226 -7.82 4.92 -22.10
N VAL A 227 -8.02 6.24 -22.15
CA VAL A 227 -9.27 6.89 -22.58
C VAL A 227 -9.01 7.87 -23.71
N ASP A 228 -10.00 8.03 -24.58
CA ASP A 228 -10.02 9.11 -25.56
C ASP A 228 -10.66 10.36 -24.93
N PRO A 229 -9.96 11.49 -24.84
CA PRO A 229 -10.46 12.67 -24.13
C PRO A 229 -11.77 13.22 -24.68
N GLN A 230 -11.95 13.26 -26.01
CA GLN A 230 -13.15 13.82 -26.62
C GLN A 230 -14.37 12.93 -26.39
N ARG A 231 -14.21 11.64 -26.54
CA ARG A 231 -15.23 10.65 -26.21
C ARG A 231 -15.59 10.69 -24.74
N THR A 232 -14.57 10.74 -23.86
CA THR A 232 -14.79 10.80 -22.41
C THR A 232 -15.57 12.05 -22.00
N LEU A 233 -15.26 13.22 -22.59
CA LEU A 233 -16.04 14.43 -22.35
C LEU A 233 -17.48 14.30 -22.84
N ALA A 234 -17.68 13.72 -24.04
CA ALA A 234 -19.05 13.49 -24.55
C ALA A 234 -19.84 12.55 -23.62
N ASP A 235 -19.20 11.52 -23.07
CA ASP A 235 -19.81 10.61 -22.11
C ASP A 235 -20.09 11.33 -20.77
N VAL A 236 -19.21 12.21 -20.31
CA VAL A 236 -19.42 13.06 -19.11
C VAL A 236 -20.60 13.99 -19.34
N HIS A 237 -20.68 14.70 -20.46
CA HIS A 237 -21.84 15.54 -20.79
C HIS A 237 -23.14 14.75 -20.77
N ARG A 238 -23.16 13.58 -21.38
CA ARG A 238 -24.34 12.71 -21.42
C ARG A 238 -24.87 12.34 -20.04
N HIS A 239 -23.96 12.06 -19.07
CA HIS A 239 -24.34 11.59 -17.74
C HIS A 239 -24.52 12.71 -16.72
N PHE A 240 -23.74 13.81 -16.81
CA PHE A 240 -23.68 14.81 -15.75
C PHE A 240 -24.41 16.13 -16.06
N ASP A 241 -24.63 16.52 -17.33
CA ASP A 241 -25.25 17.82 -17.68
C ASP A 241 -26.64 18.00 -17.10
N ALA A 242 -27.41 16.94 -16.97
CA ALA A 242 -28.76 16.99 -16.42
C ALA A 242 -28.83 17.14 -14.90
N ILE A 243 -27.69 16.98 -14.20
CA ILE A 243 -27.62 17.14 -12.74
C ILE A 243 -27.71 18.63 -12.43
N PRO A 244 -28.69 19.08 -11.61
CA PRO A 244 -28.84 20.49 -11.32
C PRO A 244 -27.60 21.10 -10.63
N ALA A 245 -27.21 22.29 -11.06
CA ALA A 245 -26.28 23.10 -10.29
C ALA A 245 -26.88 23.42 -8.91
N GLY A 246 -26.03 23.61 -7.92
CA GLY A 246 -26.52 23.97 -6.59
C GLY A 246 -25.50 24.79 -5.82
N GLU A 247 -25.99 25.62 -4.90
CA GLU A 247 -25.14 26.34 -3.97
C GLU A 247 -24.74 25.44 -2.79
N VAL A 248 -23.55 25.59 -2.30
CA VAL A 248 -23.04 24.93 -1.09
C VAL A 248 -23.03 25.89 0.09
N PRO A 249 -23.12 25.40 1.34
CA PRO A 249 -23.01 26.26 2.51
C PRO A 249 -21.70 27.03 2.54
N GLY A 250 -21.77 28.28 2.96
CA GLY A 250 -20.57 29.10 3.16
C GLY A 250 -19.78 28.63 4.37
N ARG A 251 -18.47 28.51 4.22
CA ARG A 251 -17.54 28.15 5.30
C ARG A 251 -17.07 29.35 6.07
N LYS A 252 -16.94 29.21 7.36
CA LYS A 252 -16.27 30.21 8.19
C LYS A 252 -14.76 30.01 8.08
N PRO A 253 -13.96 31.10 8.04
CA PRO A 253 -12.52 30.99 8.13
C PRO A 253 -12.12 30.24 9.42
N ILE A 254 -11.16 29.30 9.30
CA ILE A 254 -10.63 28.59 10.44
C ILE A 254 -9.54 29.44 11.08
N GLU A 255 -9.79 29.89 12.32
CA GLU A 255 -8.78 30.56 13.12
C GLU A 255 -7.89 29.51 13.80
N VAL A 256 -6.59 29.62 13.61
CA VAL A 256 -5.59 28.70 14.20
C VAL A 256 -4.92 29.36 15.40
N PRO A 257 -5.31 29.00 16.65
CA PRO A 257 -4.65 29.57 17.84
C PRO A 257 -3.19 29.14 17.92
N PRO A 258 -2.28 29.93 18.48
CA PRO A 258 -0.89 29.52 18.71
C PRO A 258 -0.80 28.21 19.49
N LEU A 259 0.14 27.33 19.10
CA LEU A 259 0.41 26.11 19.86
C LEU A 259 1.26 26.48 21.10
N ALA A 260 0.67 26.31 22.30
CA ALA A 260 1.45 26.43 23.53
C ALA A 260 2.36 25.20 23.73
N SER A 261 3.63 25.45 24.05
CA SER A 261 4.56 24.36 24.39
C SER A 261 4.04 23.52 25.54
N SER A 262 4.01 22.22 25.35
CA SER A 262 3.54 21.28 26.38
C SER A 262 4.23 19.92 26.24
N SER A 263 4.13 19.11 27.29
CA SER A 263 4.62 17.74 27.29
C SER A 263 3.51 16.76 27.57
N LEU A 264 3.62 15.58 26.94
CA LEU A 264 2.74 14.45 27.12
C LEU A 264 3.58 13.21 27.37
N GLU A 265 3.37 12.55 28.48
CA GLU A 265 3.93 11.23 28.74
C GLU A 265 2.81 10.22 28.87
N GLU A 266 2.83 9.18 28.01
CA GLU A 266 1.77 8.19 27.96
C GLU A 266 2.34 6.77 27.91
N PRO A 267 1.83 5.88 28.74
CA PRO A 267 2.14 4.47 28.64
C PRO A 267 1.39 3.85 27.47
N ILE A 268 2.13 3.12 26.62
CA ILE A 268 1.59 2.45 25.44
C ILE A 268 1.74 0.94 25.53
N ASP A 269 0.79 0.23 24.98
CA ASP A 269 0.83 -1.23 24.85
C ASP A 269 1.66 -1.60 23.60
N PHE A 270 2.91 -1.21 23.63
CA PHE A 270 3.87 -1.47 22.56
C PHE A 270 5.24 -1.83 23.19
N PRO A 271 5.97 -2.80 22.61
CA PRO A 271 7.19 -3.33 23.25
C PRO A 271 8.39 -2.39 23.32
N VAL A 272 8.33 -1.25 22.64
CA VAL A 272 9.36 -0.22 22.67
C VAL A 272 8.76 1.16 22.88
N GLY A 273 9.44 2.01 23.61
CA GLY A 273 9.04 3.40 23.75
C GLY A 273 9.48 4.25 22.54
N VAL A 274 8.91 5.45 22.42
CA VAL A 274 9.19 6.39 21.33
C VAL A 274 9.26 7.80 21.87
N GLY A 275 10.31 8.55 21.49
CA GLY A 275 10.37 9.99 21.71
C GLY A 275 9.83 10.72 20.48
N VAL A 276 8.90 11.65 20.64
CA VAL A 276 8.27 12.39 19.55
C VAL A 276 8.34 13.89 19.80
N LEU A 277 8.62 14.66 18.75
CA LEU A 277 8.50 16.10 18.71
C LEU A 277 7.48 16.47 17.63
N ALA A 278 6.45 17.22 17.97
CA ALA A 278 5.46 17.72 17.04
C ALA A 278 5.50 19.25 16.99
N TYR A 279 5.49 19.81 15.79
CA TYR A 279 5.58 21.25 15.52
C TYR A 279 4.48 21.68 14.58
N ARG A 280 3.89 22.84 14.82
CA ARG A 280 3.07 23.48 13.80
C ARG A 280 3.92 23.97 12.64
N GLN A 281 3.37 23.88 11.45
CA GLN A 281 4.00 24.28 10.20
C GLN A 281 3.08 25.22 9.43
N PRO A 282 3.58 25.90 8.39
CA PRO A 282 2.73 26.66 7.48
C PRO A 282 1.67 25.78 6.87
N GLY A 283 0.47 26.29 6.76
CA GLY A 283 -0.60 25.66 6.01
C GLY A 283 -0.33 25.65 4.52
N SER A 284 -1.12 24.89 3.77
CA SER A 284 -0.93 24.85 2.34
C SER A 284 -1.23 26.20 1.67
N ASN A 285 -2.03 27.10 2.26
CA ASN A 285 -2.27 28.47 1.79
C ASN A 285 -1.16 29.48 2.14
N ASP A 286 -0.17 29.08 2.94
CA ASP A 286 0.90 29.94 3.39
C ASP A 286 2.02 30.07 2.33
N ALA A 287 2.65 31.23 2.27
CA ALA A 287 3.79 31.49 1.38
C ALA A 287 5.01 30.61 1.71
N ASP A 288 5.17 30.22 2.98
CA ASP A 288 6.27 29.38 3.46
C ASP A 288 6.06 27.88 3.21
N TYR A 289 4.91 27.49 2.65
CA TYR A 289 4.59 26.07 2.45
C TYR A 289 5.60 25.32 1.57
N ALA A 290 5.98 25.87 0.43
CA ALA A 290 6.93 25.22 -0.47
C ALA A 290 8.29 24.99 0.22
N ALA A 291 8.74 25.97 1.02
CA ALA A 291 9.97 25.83 1.81
C ALA A 291 9.83 24.80 2.93
N SER A 292 8.65 24.72 3.57
CA SER A 292 8.34 23.69 4.56
C SER A 292 8.39 22.28 3.95
N ARG A 293 7.91 22.09 2.71
CA ARG A 293 8.02 20.82 1.97
C ARG A 293 9.47 20.41 1.71
N VAL A 294 10.30 21.38 1.28
CA VAL A 294 11.73 21.13 1.07
C VAL A 294 12.42 20.74 2.39
N LEU A 295 12.11 21.43 3.50
CA LEU A 295 12.64 21.10 4.81
C LEU A 295 12.20 19.69 5.28
N ALA A 296 10.94 19.31 5.07
CA ALA A 296 10.46 17.96 5.38
C ALA A 296 11.22 16.87 4.59
N GLN A 297 11.54 17.15 3.31
CA GLN A 297 12.36 16.27 2.49
C GLN A 297 13.80 16.19 2.98
N VAL A 298 14.38 17.30 3.50
CA VAL A 298 15.71 17.27 4.16
C VAL A 298 15.69 16.37 5.37
N PHE A 299 14.66 16.43 6.22
CA PHE A 299 14.54 15.56 7.39
C PHE A 299 14.44 14.07 7.03
N SER A 300 13.93 13.75 5.85
CA SER A 300 13.84 12.38 5.33
C SER A 300 15.10 11.93 4.59
N SER A 301 16.10 12.81 4.43
CA SER A 301 17.34 12.49 3.69
C SER A 301 18.18 11.43 4.40
N GLY A 302 18.59 10.37 3.69
CA GLY A 302 19.53 9.35 4.19
C GLY A 302 20.92 9.90 4.56
N ARG A 303 21.29 11.11 4.07
CA ARG A 303 22.55 11.80 4.38
C ARG A 303 22.42 12.80 5.52
N GLY A 304 21.19 13.14 5.95
CA GLY A 304 20.91 14.14 6.96
C GLY A 304 21.33 13.70 8.37
N ALA A 305 21.47 14.69 9.27
CA ALA A 305 21.87 14.43 10.65
C ALA A 305 20.86 13.55 11.42
N LEU A 306 19.57 13.57 11.04
CA LEU A 306 18.57 12.65 11.62
C LEU A 306 18.86 11.17 11.25
N ALA A 307 19.21 10.89 10.00
CA ALA A 307 19.59 9.55 9.56
C ALA A 307 20.89 9.08 10.24
N ASP A 308 21.81 9.99 10.57
CA ASP A 308 23.04 9.67 11.30
C ASP A 308 22.79 9.15 12.71
N LEU A 309 21.70 9.52 13.36
CA LEU A 309 21.33 8.97 14.67
C LEU A 309 21.16 7.45 14.61
N THR A 310 20.53 6.96 13.55
CA THR A 310 20.40 5.52 13.31
C THR A 310 21.70 4.90 12.80
N ALA A 311 22.38 5.57 11.89
CA ALA A 311 23.64 5.08 11.31
C ALA A 311 24.82 5.02 12.31
N THR A 312 24.71 5.73 13.42
CA THR A 312 25.69 5.67 14.52
C THR A 312 25.22 4.80 15.70
N GLY A 313 24.06 4.13 15.57
CA GLY A 313 23.51 3.27 16.62
C GLY A 313 22.97 4.03 17.85
N LYS A 314 22.77 5.34 17.77
CA LYS A 314 22.19 6.15 18.86
C LYS A 314 20.66 5.93 18.96
N THR A 315 20.02 5.59 17.85
CA THR A 315 18.62 5.20 17.77
C THR A 315 18.47 3.95 16.91
N LEU A 316 17.39 3.22 17.08
CA LEU A 316 17.02 2.12 16.17
C LEU A 316 16.42 2.64 14.86
N GLY A 317 15.81 3.80 14.90
CA GLY A 317 15.20 4.44 13.78
C GLY A 317 14.76 5.86 14.10
N VAL A 318 14.73 6.68 13.06
CA VAL A 318 14.16 8.02 13.08
C VAL A 318 13.20 8.12 11.92
N LEU A 319 12.04 8.73 12.16
CA LEU A 319 11.01 8.99 11.15
C LEU A 319 10.63 10.47 11.19
N SER A 320 10.33 11.03 10.03
CA SER A 320 9.72 12.35 9.89
C SER A 320 8.52 12.25 8.95
N PHE A 321 7.45 12.92 9.30
CA PHE A 321 6.29 13.07 8.41
C PHE A 321 5.55 14.37 8.70
N THR A 322 4.71 14.80 7.77
CA THR A 322 3.92 16.03 7.88
C THR A 322 2.48 15.76 7.48
N ASN A 323 1.53 16.38 8.18
CA ASN A 323 0.15 16.51 7.74
C ASN A 323 -0.08 17.96 7.37
N GLN A 324 -0.82 18.20 6.31
CA GLN A 324 -1.04 19.54 5.78
C GLN A 324 -2.53 19.83 5.69
N TYR A 325 -2.90 21.05 6.08
CA TYR A 325 -4.22 21.64 5.96
C TYR A 325 -4.06 23.02 5.29
N PRO A 326 -5.11 23.65 4.77
CA PRO A 326 -5.00 24.96 4.14
C PRO A 326 -4.44 26.04 5.07
N GLU A 327 -4.88 26.04 6.32
CA GLU A 327 -4.55 27.09 7.30
C GLU A 327 -3.32 26.72 8.15
N MET A 328 -2.96 25.47 8.24
CA MET A 328 -1.85 25.01 9.08
C MET A 328 -1.29 23.67 8.65
N GLY A 329 -0.04 23.39 9.01
CA GLY A 329 0.58 22.08 8.92
C GLY A 329 0.97 21.53 10.29
N ALA A 330 1.21 20.24 10.34
CA ALA A 330 1.79 19.53 11.49
C ALA A 330 2.98 18.71 11.05
N GLY A 331 4.14 18.94 11.64
CA GLY A 331 5.37 18.20 11.41
C GLY A 331 5.74 17.35 12.61
N PHE A 332 6.06 16.09 12.37
CA PHE A 332 6.39 15.12 13.39
C PHE A 332 7.79 14.54 13.16
N LEU A 333 8.59 14.51 14.23
CA LEU A 333 9.86 13.81 14.28
C LEU A 333 9.78 12.76 15.39
N LEU A 334 10.12 11.53 15.06
CA LEU A 334 10.05 10.40 15.99
C LEU A 334 11.40 9.71 16.05
N ALA A 335 11.79 9.27 17.24
CA ALA A 335 12.97 8.44 17.44
C ALA A 335 12.67 7.25 18.34
N ILE A 336 13.09 6.06 17.88
CA ILE A 336 13.03 4.83 18.64
C ILE A 336 14.37 4.68 19.35
N PRO A 337 14.40 4.58 20.70
CA PRO A 337 15.64 4.48 21.44
C PRO A 337 16.41 3.20 21.07
N ALA A 338 17.73 3.30 21.04
CA ALA A 338 18.60 2.12 21.00
C ALA A 338 18.43 1.27 22.27
N ARG A 339 18.83 -0.01 22.21
CA ARG A 339 18.75 -0.93 23.34
C ARG A 339 19.48 -0.36 24.57
N GLY A 340 18.80 -0.26 25.68
CA GLY A 340 19.33 0.31 26.93
C GLY A 340 19.22 1.84 27.04
N SER A 341 18.66 2.51 26.04
CA SER A 341 18.34 3.94 26.05
C SER A 341 16.85 4.17 26.37
N THR A 342 16.48 5.40 26.64
CA THR A 342 15.11 5.81 26.98
C THR A 342 14.47 6.63 25.86
N PRO A 343 13.13 6.68 25.77
CA PRO A 343 12.43 7.56 24.83
C PRO A 343 12.79 9.04 25.00
N GLN A 344 12.98 9.50 26.25
CA GLN A 344 13.41 10.86 26.55
C GLN A 344 14.81 11.16 25.99
N ALA A 345 15.76 10.23 26.12
CA ALA A 345 17.09 10.36 25.53
C ALA A 345 17.03 10.42 24.00
N ALA A 346 16.19 9.56 23.38
CA ALA A 346 15.99 9.58 21.93
C ALA A 346 15.36 10.91 21.45
N GLN A 347 14.38 11.44 22.20
CA GLN A 347 13.78 12.75 21.93
C GLN A 347 14.81 13.89 22.04
N SER A 348 15.69 13.83 23.03
CA SER A 348 16.76 14.84 23.19
C SER A 348 17.74 14.83 22.02
N LEU A 349 18.01 13.66 21.41
CA LEU A 349 18.82 13.57 20.20
C LEU A 349 18.15 14.27 19.01
N LEU A 350 16.82 14.15 18.83
CA LEU A 350 16.07 14.90 17.82
C LEU A 350 16.19 16.41 18.04
N SER A 351 15.98 16.86 19.28
CA SER A 351 16.11 18.29 19.62
C SER A 351 17.51 18.80 19.30
N GLY A 352 18.56 18.03 19.65
CA GLY A 352 19.95 18.40 19.37
C GLY A 352 20.24 18.59 17.88
N VAL A 353 19.67 17.76 17.00
CA VAL A 353 19.79 17.93 15.54
C VAL A 353 19.09 19.20 15.07
N LEU A 354 17.89 19.49 15.57
CA LEU A 354 17.17 20.71 15.21
C LEU A 354 17.90 21.97 15.70
N ASP A 355 18.45 21.95 16.91
CA ASP A 355 19.21 23.06 17.48
C ASP A 355 20.50 23.33 16.70
N ASP A 356 21.18 22.26 16.24
CA ASP A 356 22.35 22.40 15.36
C ASP A 356 21.96 23.03 14.01
N TYR A 357 20.90 22.54 13.35
CA TYR A 357 20.43 23.13 12.11
C TYR A 357 19.92 24.58 12.26
N ARG A 358 19.33 24.91 13.41
CA ARG A 358 18.90 26.31 13.69
C ARG A 358 20.08 27.25 13.90
N THR A 359 21.16 26.76 14.50
CA THR A 359 22.36 27.55 14.79
C THR A 359 23.25 27.70 13.57
N ASN A 360 23.51 26.60 12.89
CA ASN A 360 24.52 26.53 11.81
C ASN A 360 23.89 26.58 10.41
N GLY A 361 22.56 26.48 10.31
CA GLY A 361 21.83 26.33 9.05
C GLY A 361 21.77 24.87 8.55
N VAL A 362 20.79 24.59 7.73
CA VAL A 362 20.71 23.32 6.99
C VAL A 362 21.76 23.36 5.86
N PRO A 363 22.60 22.34 5.68
CA PRO A 363 23.57 22.29 4.60
C PRO A 363 22.91 22.49 3.23
N THR A 364 23.43 23.40 2.42
CA THR A 364 22.84 23.78 1.11
C THR A 364 22.74 22.57 0.18
N GLU A 365 23.68 21.66 0.20
CA GLU A 365 23.66 20.42 -0.60
C GLU A 365 22.53 19.48 -0.23
N LEU A 366 22.03 19.51 1.02
CA LEU A 366 20.83 18.74 1.40
C LEU A 366 19.55 19.42 0.91
N ILE A 367 19.51 20.75 0.95
CA ILE A 367 18.38 21.54 0.43
C ILE A 367 18.25 21.36 -1.09
N ASP A 368 19.37 21.45 -1.82
CA ASP A 368 19.38 21.27 -3.28
C ASP A 368 18.98 19.84 -3.67
N ALA A 369 19.45 18.83 -2.95
CA ALA A 369 19.07 17.44 -3.15
C ALA A 369 17.57 17.22 -2.89
N ALA A 370 17.06 17.80 -1.79
CA ALA A 370 15.65 17.71 -1.41
C ALA A 370 14.76 18.37 -2.48
N ARG A 371 15.11 19.57 -2.95
CA ARG A 371 14.41 20.26 -4.02
C ARG A 371 14.42 19.47 -5.32
N THR A 372 15.58 18.99 -5.75
CA THR A 372 15.75 18.17 -6.96
C THR A 372 14.88 16.90 -6.88
N ARG A 373 14.83 16.24 -5.73
CA ARG A 373 14.00 15.04 -5.51
C ARG A 373 12.52 15.34 -5.63
N LEU A 374 12.03 16.40 -4.96
CA LEU A 374 10.64 16.82 -5.04
C LEU A 374 10.22 17.18 -6.48
N LEU A 375 11.05 17.92 -7.22
CA LEU A 375 10.76 18.25 -8.63
C LEU A 375 10.70 17.01 -9.52
N SER A 376 11.47 15.98 -9.19
CA SER A 376 11.45 14.72 -9.94
C SER A 376 10.21 13.86 -9.65
N GLU A 377 9.54 14.09 -8.53
CA GLU A 377 8.30 13.37 -8.19
C GLU A 377 7.21 13.58 -9.25
N GLN A 378 7.13 14.76 -9.86
CA GLN A 378 6.19 15.04 -10.95
C GLN A 378 6.36 14.03 -12.10
N ALA A 379 7.59 13.80 -12.54
CA ALA A 379 7.87 12.83 -13.60
C ALA A 379 7.56 11.38 -13.17
N TYR A 380 7.80 11.05 -11.89
CA TYR A 380 7.48 9.72 -11.38
C TYR A 380 5.97 9.47 -11.24
N GLN A 381 5.17 10.49 -10.92
CA GLN A 381 3.70 10.39 -10.89
C GLN A 381 3.14 10.07 -12.29
N GLN A 382 3.68 10.66 -13.35
CA GLN A 382 3.28 10.37 -14.73
C GLN A 382 3.51 8.90 -15.14
N SER A 383 4.39 8.18 -14.45
CA SER A 383 4.65 6.76 -14.69
C SER A 383 3.59 5.82 -14.09
N SER A 384 2.49 6.36 -13.55
CA SER A 384 1.37 5.59 -12.99
C SER A 384 0.04 6.27 -13.33
N ILE A 385 -0.90 5.52 -13.88
CA ILE A 385 -2.26 6.01 -14.17
C ILE A 385 -2.95 6.44 -12.87
N SER A 386 -2.99 5.55 -11.87
CA SER A 386 -3.60 5.86 -10.57
C SER A 386 -2.86 6.98 -9.83
N GLY A 387 -1.51 6.96 -9.86
CA GLY A 387 -0.69 8.00 -9.22
C GLY A 387 -0.90 9.39 -9.82
N LEU A 388 -1.01 9.46 -11.16
CA LEU A 388 -1.31 10.72 -11.87
C LEU A 388 -2.70 11.24 -11.50
N GLY A 389 -3.73 10.39 -11.55
CA GLY A 389 -5.11 10.77 -11.22
C GLY A 389 -5.24 11.25 -9.77
N LEU A 390 -4.63 10.54 -8.81
CA LEU A 390 -4.65 10.92 -7.40
C LEU A 390 -3.91 12.27 -7.15
N ALA A 391 -2.76 12.49 -7.78
CA ALA A 391 -2.03 13.75 -7.65
C ALA A 391 -2.85 14.95 -8.13
N TRP A 392 -3.65 14.77 -9.19
CA TRP A 392 -4.58 15.78 -9.65
C TRP A 392 -5.77 15.95 -8.71
N ALA A 393 -6.30 14.86 -8.14
CA ALA A 393 -7.39 14.90 -7.18
C ALA A 393 -7.00 15.67 -5.91
N ASP A 394 -5.85 15.35 -5.33
CA ASP A 394 -5.31 16.02 -4.16
C ASP A 394 -5.06 17.50 -4.40
N ALA A 395 -4.42 17.85 -5.54
CA ALA A 395 -4.16 19.25 -5.88
C ALA A 395 -5.46 20.04 -6.07
N ASN A 396 -6.46 19.47 -6.77
CA ASN A 396 -7.74 20.14 -7.00
C ASN A 396 -8.60 20.25 -5.74
N ALA A 397 -8.56 19.30 -4.83
CA ALA A 397 -9.22 19.41 -3.53
C ALA A 397 -8.75 20.67 -2.77
N GLN A 398 -7.51 21.09 -3.01
CA GLN A 398 -6.92 22.31 -2.45
C GLN A 398 -6.95 23.52 -3.40
N HIS A 399 -7.81 23.49 -4.41
CA HIS A 399 -7.96 24.55 -5.40
C HIS A 399 -6.68 24.88 -6.19
N ARG A 400 -5.84 23.87 -6.53
CA ARG A 400 -4.54 24.00 -7.18
C ARG A 400 -4.33 23.04 -8.34
N THR A 401 -3.20 23.20 -9.00
CA THR A 401 -2.70 22.25 -9.99
C THR A 401 -1.35 21.69 -9.54
N PRO A 402 -1.01 20.45 -9.89
CA PRO A 402 0.32 19.91 -9.59
C PRO A 402 1.46 20.82 -10.07
N ASP A 403 1.32 21.41 -11.27
CA ASP A 403 2.35 22.28 -11.86
C ASP A 403 2.64 23.53 -11.02
N ALA A 404 1.60 24.16 -10.48
CA ALA A 404 1.76 25.35 -9.62
C ALA A 404 2.59 25.06 -8.38
N VAL A 405 2.50 23.86 -7.85
CA VAL A 405 3.23 23.37 -6.70
C VAL A 405 4.69 23.17 -7.00
N TYR A 406 4.97 22.45 -8.07
CA TYR A 406 6.35 22.20 -8.46
C TYR A 406 7.05 23.48 -8.87
N ALA A 407 6.32 24.44 -9.48
CA ALA A 407 6.84 25.78 -9.77
C ALA A 407 7.22 26.54 -8.47
N ALA A 408 6.40 26.46 -7.42
CA ALA A 408 6.73 27.05 -6.13
C ALA A 408 7.97 26.40 -5.49
N ILE A 409 8.05 25.06 -5.50
CA ILE A 409 9.21 24.31 -4.99
C ILE A 409 10.50 24.66 -5.73
N ALA A 410 10.43 24.86 -7.06
CA ALA A 410 11.58 25.22 -7.87
C ALA A 410 12.25 26.54 -7.46
N ASN A 411 11.46 27.48 -6.92
CA ASN A 411 11.91 28.80 -6.49
C ASN A 411 12.38 28.86 -5.02
N VAL A 412 12.28 27.78 -4.26
CA VAL A 412 12.71 27.76 -2.84
C VAL A 412 14.21 27.93 -2.73
N THR A 413 14.63 28.87 -1.90
CA THR A 413 16.02 29.16 -1.58
C THR A 413 16.47 28.53 -0.26
N ALA A 414 17.77 28.48 0.00
CA ALA A 414 18.30 28.02 1.29
C ALA A 414 17.86 28.94 2.45
N ASP A 415 17.74 30.25 2.20
CA ASP A 415 17.27 31.22 3.20
C ASP A 415 15.82 30.96 3.57
N ASP A 416 14.96 30.59 2.61
CA ASP A 416 13.57 30.26 2.86
C ASP A 416 13.45 29.02 3.77
N VAL A 417 14.20 27.97 3.48
CA VAL A 417 14.23 26.73 4.29
C VAL A 417 14.71 27.03 5.71
N ASN A 418 15.79 27.81 5.84
CA ASN A 418 16.33 28.19 7.14
C ASN A 418 15.42 29.16 7.91
N ARG A 419 14.66 30.02 7.23
CA ARG A 419 13.63 30.87 7.84
C ARG A 419 12.51 29.97 8.41
N VAL A 420 11.96 29.05 7.64
CA VAL A 420 10.93 28.10 8.10
C VAL A 420 11.41 27.33 9.33
N LEU A 421 12.64 26.80 9.31
CA LEU A 421 13.21 26.07 10.46
C LEU A 421 13.28 26.96 11.71
N ARG A 422 13.74 28.20 11.59
CA ARG A 422 13.84 29.14 12.72
C ARG A 422 12.49 29.63 13.21
N THR A 423 11.51 29.77 12.34
CA THR A 423 10.18 30.28 12.69
C THR A 423 9.30 29.20 13.32
N TYR A 424 9.26 28.02 12.75
CA TYR A 424 8.26 27.00 13.11
C TYR A 424 8.81 25.90 14.04
N TYR A 425 10.11 25.59 14.00
CA TYR A 425 10.69 24.50 14.78
C TYR A 425 11.38 25.00 16.05
N THR A 426 10.65 25.71 16.90
CA THR A 426 11.16 26.31 18.13
C THR A 426 10.73 25.53 19.37
N ALA A 427 11.50 25.64 20.48
CA ALA A 427 11.18 24.99 21.74
C ALA A 427 9.86 25.48 22.35
N ASP A 428 9.51 26.76 22.07
CA ASP A 428 8.34 27.42 22.66
C ASP A 428 7.02 27.08 21.94
N HIS A 429 7.09 26.43 20.76
CA HIS A 429 5.94 26.10 19.91
C HIS A 429 5.96 24.62 19.52
N ARG A 430 6.21 23.73 20.49
CA ARG A 430 6.22 22.29 20.26
C ARG A 430 5.38 21.51 21.27
N LEU A 431 4.88 20.39 20.84
CA LEU A 431 4.39 19.33 21.69
C LEU A 431 5.46 18.24 21.78
N SER A 432 5.97 18.01 23.01
CA SER A 432 6.96 16.99 23.33
C SER A 432 6.24 15.75 23.86
N ILE A 433 6.41 14.58 23.22
CA ILE A 433 5.67 13.38 23.56
C ILE A 433 6.66 12.27 23.87
N VAL A 434 6.46 11.63 24.99
CA VAL A 434 7.22 10.45 25.42
C VAL A 434 6.26 9.30 25.58
N LEU A 435 6.44 8.28 24.74
CA LEU A 435 5.66 7.06 24.79
C LEU A 435 6.49 5.99 25.51
N THR A 436 5.99 5.47 26.63
CA THR A 436 6.69 4.48 27.44
C THR A 436 6.00 3.12 27.33
N PRO A 437 6.76 2.00 27.17
CA PRO A 437 6.17 0.68 27.15
C PRO A 437 5.45 0.41 28.48
N LYS A 438 4.21 -0.06 28.42
CA LYS A 438 3.57 -0.62 29.62
C LYS A 438 4.31 -1.87 30.08
N PRO A 439 4.44 -2.10 31.41
CA PRO A 439 5.01 -3.33 31.97
C PRO A 439 4.07 -4.54 31.75
N SER A 440 3.18 -4.51 30.81
CA SER A 440 2.26 -5.59 30.51
C SER A 440 2.92 -6.64 29.62
N SER A 441 2.58 -7.91 29.84
CA SER A 441 2.94 -9.04 28.97
C SER A 441 2.21 -9.02 27.61
N THR A 442 1.57 -7.91 27.26
CA THR A 442 0.60 -7.82 26.17
C THR A 442 1.25 -7.18 24.94
N VAL A 443 1.21 -7.90 23.83
CA VAL A 443 1.68 -7.43 22.52
C VAL A 443 0.53 -6.73 21.78
N PRO A 444 0.78 -5.57 21.14
CA PRO A 444 -0.27 -4.82 20.45
C PRO A 444 -0.93 -5.62 19.34
N LYS A 445 -2.23 -5.45 19.20
CA LYS A 445 -2.96 -5.86 18.00
C LYS A 445 -2.56 -4.93 16.88
N THR A 446 -1.91 -5.47 15.87
CA THR A 446 -1.64 -4.73 14.65
C THR A 446 -2.26 -5.51 13.50
N ASP A 447 -3.29 -4.97 12.92
CA ASP A 447 -3.80 -5.41 11.62
C ASP A 447 -3.10 -4.58 10.55
N PRO A 448 -2.27 -5.18 9.68
CA PRO A 448 -1.61 -4.47 8.59
C PRO A 448 -2.58 -3.95 7.52
N SER A 449 -3.79 -4.50 7.46
CA SER A 449 -4.85 -4.10 6.52
C SER A 449 -5.68 -2.92 7.03
N ALA A 450 -5.45 -2.49 8.27
CA ALA A 450 -6.25 -1.50 8.96
C ALA A 450 -6.06 -0.04 8.51
N GLY A 451 -5.49 0.18 7.33
CA GLY A 451 -5.31 1.50 6.74
C GLY A 451 -6.15 1.77 5.48
N VAL A 452 -6.78 0.74 4.94
CA VAL A 452 -7.69 0.87 3.79
C VAL A 452 -9.06 0.43 4.24
N GLU A 453 -9.97 1.38 4.27
CA GLU A 453 -11.37 1.11 4.52
C GLU A 453 -11.92 0.35 3.31
N HIS A 454 -12.32 -0.88 3.53
CA HIS A 454 -13.04 -1.65 2.52
C HIS A 454 -14.54 -1.51 2.79
N VAL A 455 -15.19 -0.57 2.12
CA VAL A 455 -16.65 -0.49 2.09
C VAL A 455 -17.17 -1.65 1.25
N GLY A 456 -17.20 -2.83 1.87
CA GLY A 456 -17.56 -4.06 1.19
C GLY A 456 -19.05 -4.37 1.27
N PHE A 457 -19.73 -4.42 0.14
CA PHE A 457 -21.11 -4.94 0.02
C PHE A 457 -21.07 -6.32 -0.59
N THR A 458 -21.89 -7.23 -0.05
CA THR A 458 -22.13 -8.51 -0.69
C THR A 458 -22.98 -8.27 -1.93
N PRO A 459 -22.52 -8.63 -3.15
CA PRO A 459 -23.36 -8.54 -4.33
C PRO A 459 -24.61 -9.40 -4.15
N THR A 460 -25.78 -8.80 -4.31
CA THR A 460 -27.02 -9.56 -4.30
C THR A 460 -27.16 -10.29 -5.63
N MET A 461 -26.74 -11.55 -5.68
CA MET A 461 -26.73 -12.37 -6.88
C MET A 461 -28.14 -12.68 -7.43
N HIS A 462 -29.18 -12.24 -6.75
CA HIS A 462 -30.57 -12.54 -7.06
C HIS A 462 -31.37 -11.36 -7.61
N GLU A 463 -30.83 -10.15 -7.56
CA GLU A 463 -31.48 -8.99 -8.15
C GLU A 463 -31.07 -8.83 -9.63
N PRO A 464 -32.03 -8.74 -10.56
CA PRO A 464 -31.71 -8.48 -11.96
C PRO A 464 -31.08 -7.09 -12.09
N LEU A 465 -29.95 -7.00 -12.79
CA LEU A 465 -29.33 -5.71 -13.08
C LEU A 465 -30.24 -4.84 -13.96
N PRO A 466 -30.14 -3.49 -13.87
CA PRO A 466 -30.78 -2.59 -14.83
C PRO A 466 -30.42 -2.91 -16.28
N ALA A 467 -31.29 -2.63 -17.21
CA ALA A 467 -31.12 -3.00 -18.61
C ALA A 467 -29.85 -2.40 -19.25
N TRP A 468 -29.49 -1.16 -18.85
CA TRP A 468 -28.27 -0.51 -19.30
C TRP A 468 -27.01 -1.26 -18.84
N ALA A 469 -26.95 -1.69 -17.57
CA ALA A 469 -25.83 -2.45 -17.03
C ALA A 469 -25.75 -3.85 -17.66
N GLN A 470 -26.88 -4.53 -17.86
CA GLN A 470 -26.91 -5.82 -18.56
C GLN A 470 -26.33 -5.70 -19.96
N SER A 471 -26.67 -4.64 -20.70
CA SER A 471 -26.18 -4.40 -22.05
C SER A 471 -24.69 -4.14 -22.09
N ALA A 472 -24.20 -3.26 -21.23
CA ALA A 472 -22.79 -2.88 -21.16
C ALA A 472 -21.88 -4.03 -20.71
N LEU A 473 -22.38 -4.89 -19.80
CA LEU A 473 -21.63 -6.04 -19.27
C LEU A 473 -21.73 -7.32 -20.12
N LYS A 474 -22.45 -7.29 -21.25
CA LYS A 474 -22.49 -8.41 -22.22
C LYS A 474 -21.23 -8.52 -23.07
N ALA A 475 -20.37 -7.50 -23.08
CA ALA A 475 -19.12 -7.54 -23.81
C ALA A 475 -18.28 -8.74 -23.36
N PRO A 476 -17.72 -9.53 -24.30
CA PRO A 476 -16.86 -10.65 -23.92
C PRO A 476 -15.63 -10.14 -23.20
N LEU A 477 -15.17 -10.91 -22.19
CA LEU A 477 -13.90 -10.63 -21.53
C LEU A 477 -12.77 -10.76 -22.55
N HIS A 478 -12.02 -9.69 -22.73
CA HIS A 478 -10.86 -9.68 -23.62
C HIS A 478 -9.60 -9.68 -22.77
N PRO A 479 -8.72 -10.68 -22.89
CA PRO A 479 -7.37 -10.59 -22.41
C PRO A 479 -6.68 -9.36 -23.00
N PRO A 480 -5.71 -8.77 -22.30
CA PRO A 480 -4.94 -7.66 -22.86
C PRO A 480 -4.38 -8.05 -24.22
N SER A 481 -4.63 -7.22 -25.25
CA SER A 481 -4.04 -7.41 -26.57
C SER A 481 -2.66 -6.76 -26.57
N GLY A 482 -1.62 -7.53 -26.80
CA GLY A 482 -0.26 -7.06 -26.93
C GLY A 482 0.74 -7.91 -26.11
N GLU A 483 2.01 -7.82 -26.47
CA GLU A 483 3.10 -8.41 -25.71
C GLU A 483 3.21 -7.69 -24.37
N ILE A 484 2.55 -8.17 -23.31
CA ILE A 484 2.79 -7.70 -21.94
C ILE A 484 4.20 -8.12 -21.52
N GLY A 485 4.69 -9.26 -22.02
CA GLY A 485 6.03 -9.77 -21.79
C GLY A 485 7.02 -9.33 -22.87
N ALA A 486 8.02 -8.54 -22.52
CA ALA A 486 9.17 -8.35 -23.40
C ALA A 486 10.01 -9.64 -23.47
N ARG A 487 10.56 -9.93 -24.67
CA ARG A 487 11.42 -11.11 -24.85
C ARG A 487 12.61 -11.09 -23.89
N PRO A 488 12.83 -12.15 -23.12
CA PRO A 488 13.95 -12.19 -22.19
C PRO A 488 15.28 -12.30 -22.96
N HIS A 489 16.21 -11.42 -22.62
CA HIS A 489 17.60 -11.49 -23.04
C HIS A 489 18.42 -12.26 -22.00
N ARG A 490 19.53 -12.88 -22.42
CA ARG A 490 20.49 -13.55 -21.54
C ARG A 490 21.91 -13.10 -21.84
N LEU A 491 22.62 -12.68 -20.79
CA LEU A 491 24.05 -12.40 -20.87
C LEU A 491 24.87 -13.69 -20.89
N ALA A 492 26.12 -13.59 -21.33
CA ALA A 492 27.06 -14.72 -21.32
C ALA A 492 27.32 -15.29 -19.89
N ASN A 493 27.20 -14.45 -18.85
CA ASN A 493 27.32 -14.86 -17.44
C ASN A 493 26.04 -15.49 -16.87
N GLY A 494 24.99 -15.66 -17.67
CA GLY A 494 23.74 -16.31 -17.30
C GLY A 494 22.63 -15.37 -16.81
N MET A 495 22.91 -14.10 -16.52
CA MET A 495 21.92 -13.11 -16.10
C MET A 495 20.83 -12.94 -17.15
N ARG A 496 19.58 -12.90 -16.72
CA ARG A 496 18.39 -12.70 -17.56
C ARG A 496 17.83 -11.31 -17.36
N TYR A 497 17.34 -10.68 -18.43
CA TYR A 497 16.67 -9.39 -18.34
C TYR A 497 15.68 -9.22 -19.48
N ALA A 498 14.68 -8.36 -19.27
CA ALA A 498 13.72 -7.94 -20.28
C ALA A 498 13.61 -6.41 -20.28
N VAL A 499 13.36 -5.82 -21.45
CA VAL A 499 13.23 -4.36 -21.61
C VAL A 499 11.92 -4.07 -22.31
N ARG A 500 11.11 -3.19 -21.73
CA ARG A 500 9.91 -2.64 -22.34
C ARG A 500 10.03 -1.12 -22.39
N ARG A 501 10.06 -0.56 -23.60
CA ARG A 501 10.06 0.89 -23.77
C ARG A 501 8.66 1.44 -23.58
N GLU A 502 8.52 2.39 -22.65
CA GLU A 502 7.30 3.15 -22.39
C GLU A 502 7.64 4.64 -22.34
N THR A 503 6.85 5.46 -23.02
CA THR A 503 7.14 6.90 -23.18
C THR A 503 6.13 7.80 -22.50
N ALA A 504 5.21 7.25 -21.68
CA ALA A 504 4.20 8.02 -20.95
C ALA A 504 4.84 8.95 -19.91
N ALA A 505 6.03 8.61 -19.40
CA ALA A 505 6.79 9.43 -18.47
C ALA A 505 8.29 9.40 -18.83
N PRO A 506 9.05 10.51 -18.64
CA PRO A 506 10.49 10.55 -18.91
C PRO A 506 11.31 9.89 -17.79
N THR A 507 10.89 8.69 -17.38
CA THR A 507 11.48 7.94 -16.27
C THR A 507 11.70 6.49 -16.64
N VAL A 508 12.54 5.80 -15.88
CA VAL A 508 12.80 4.36 -16.02
C VAL A 508 12.72 3.70 -14.65
N VAL A 509 12.03 2.60 -14.60
CA VAL A 509 11.98 1.68 -13.46
C VAL A 509 12.73 0.42 -13.82
N VAL A 510 13.63 0.01 -12.93
CA VAL A 510 14.33 -1.27 -13.00
C VAL A 510 13.94 -2.08 -11.77
N SER A 511 13.47 -3.30 -11.97
CA SER A 511 13.16 -4.24 -10.90
C SER A 511 13.97 -5.51 -11.10
N GLY A 512 14.58 -6.03 -10.05
CA GLY A 512 15.39 -7.22 -10.13
C GLY A 512 15.24 -8.14 -8.93
N VAL A 513 15.49 -9.42 -9.15
CA VAL A 513 15.50 -10.43 -8.11
C VAL A 513 16.65 -11.41 -8.33
N ILE A 514 17.30 -11.78 -7.25
CA ILE A 514 18.25 -12.90 -7.22
C ILE A 514 17.52 -14.07 -6.57
N ARG A 515 17.43 -15.19 -7.25
CA ARG A 515 16.86 -16.40 -6.68
C ARG A 515 17.84 -16.99 -5.68
N THR A 516 17.53 -16.81 -4.43
CA THR A 516 18.25 -17.42 -3.30
C THR A 516 17.35 -18.44 -2.61
N SER A 517 17.85 -19.17 -1.69
CA SER A 517 17.06 -20.08 -0.83
C SER A 517 17.71 -20.19 0.55
N PRO A 518 17.51 -19.18 1.42
CA PRO A 518 18.09 -19.16 2.75
C PRO A 518 17.77 -20.44 3.53
N LEU A 519 16.52 -20.91 3.48
CA LEU A 519 16.08 -22.12 4.16
C LEU A 519 16.87 -23.38 3.77
N LEU A 520 17.38 -23.45 2.53
CA LEU A 520 18.17 -24.59 2.05
C LEU A 520 19.65 -24.46 2.35
N TYR A 521 20.21 -23.25 2.30
CA TYR A 521 21.66 -23.05 2.17
C TYR A 521 22.32 -22.27 3.31
N GLU A 522 21.59 -21.53 4.12
CA GLU A 522 22.19 -20.88 5.29
C GLU A 522 22.80 -21.92 6.22
N PRO A 523 23.96 -21.63 6.85
CA PRO A 523 24.55 -22.55 7.82
C PRO A 523 23.58 -22.82 8.99
N LYS A 524 23.52 -24.06 9.46
CA LYS A 524 22.68 -24.42 10.60
C LYS A 524 23.05 -23.59 11.83
N GLY A 525 22.04 -23.02 12.51
CA GLY A 525 22.20 -22.17 13.67
C GLY A 525 22.65 -20.73 13.35
N LYS A 526 22.70 -20.36 12.07
CA LYS A 526 22.97 -19.00 11.58
C LYS A 526 21.86 -18.53 10.63
N ASP A 527 20.65 -18.97 10.91
CA ASP A 527 19.47 -18.58 10.16
C ASP A 527 19.27 -17.07 10.22
N GLY A 528 19.04 -16.43 9.07
CA GLY A 528 18.92 -14.99 8.96
C GLY A 528 20.17 -14.23 8.52
N VAL A 529 21.27 -14.92 8.14
CA VAL A 529 22.46 -14.28 7.56
C VAL A 529 22.09 -13.47 6.30
N HIS A 530 21.11 -13.93 5.50
CA HIS A 530 20.61 -13.19 4.34
C HIS A 530 20.04 -11.81 4.73
N LEU A 531 19.35 -11.71 5.87
CA LEU A 531 18.83 -10.42 6.37
C LEU A 531 19.97 -9.45 6.70
N LEU A 532 21.07 -9.96 7.28
CA LEU A 532 22.24 -9.15 7.55
C LEU A 532 22.90 -8.65 6.27
N VAL A 533 22.98 -9.49 5.23
CA VAL A 533 23.53 -9.08 3.93
C VAL A 533 22.66 -8.01 3.29
N ASP A 534 21.35 -8.23 3.17
CA ASP A 534 20.42 -7.24 2.59
C ASP A 534 20.50 -5.90 3.33
N ALA A 535 20.60 -5.93 4.68
CA ALA A 535 20.68 -4.72 5.48
C ALA A 535 22.05 -4.01 5.40
N LEU A 536 23.12 -4.72 5.01
CA LEU A 536 24.47 -4.16 4.87
C LEU A 536 24.71 -3.49 3.51
N LEU A 537 24.03 -3.91 2.44
CA LEU A 537 24.28 -3.38 1.10
C LEU A 537 24.11 -1.85 1.02
N PRO A 538 23.13 -1.20 1.67
CA PRO A 538 22.98 0.25 1.64
C PRO A 538 24.06 1.04 2.43
N TRP A 539 24.98 0.36 3.11
CA TRP A 539 26.02 1.02 3.93
C TRP A 539 27.25 1.46 3.16
N GLY A 540 27.16 1.49 1.84
CA GLY A 540 28.20 1.95 0.94
C GLY A 540 28.87 0.83 0.16
N THR A 541 29.73 1.25 -0.74
CA THR A 541 30.45 0.40 -1.66
C THR A 541 31.97 0.50 -1.41
N THR A 542 32.75 -0.25 -2.17
CA THR A 542 34.22 -0.09 -2.15
C THR A 542 34.66 1.26 -2.74
N THR A 543 33.77 1.95 -3.49
CA THR A 543 34.03 3.25 -4.12
C THR A 543 33.53 4.41 -3.27
N TYR A 544 32.36 4.25 -2.65
CA TYR A 544 31.68 5.31 -1.91
C TYR A 544 31.30 4.82 -0.50
N ASP A 545 31.53 5.66 0.51
CA ASP A 545 30.89 5.43 1.80
C ASP A 545 29.37 5.61 1.70
N ARG A 546 28.62 5.35 2.76
CA ARG A 546 27.16 5.45 2.78
C ARG A 546 26.65 6.82 2.28
N LYS A 547 27.21 7.92 2.82
CA LYS A 547 26.78 9.28 2.44
C LYS A 547 27.18 9.63 1.01
N GLY A 548 28.35 9.23 0.58
CA GLY A 548 28.83 9.42 -0.78
C GLY A 548 27.98 8.68 -1.80
N TYR A 549 27.57 7.44 -1.50
CA TYR A 549 26.69 6.67 -2.38
C TYR A 549 25.30 7.33 -2.50
N GLU A 550 24.69 7.71 -1.39
CA GLU A 550 23.43 8.44 -1.37
C GLU A 550 23.55 9.79 -2.12
N ALA A 551 24.66 10.51 -1.97
CA ALA A 551 24.90 11.75 -2.71
C ALA A 551 24.94 11.56 -4.22
N GLN A 552 25.45 10.42 -4.71
CA GLN A 552 25.44 10.10 -6.13
C GLN A 552 24.00 9.83 -6.63
N LEU A 553 23.17 9.18 -5.83
CA LEU A 553 21.75 8.96 -6.15
C LEU A 553 20.96 10.28 -6.12
N ASP A 554 21.14 11.11 -5.09
CA ASP A 554 20.49 12.41 -4.97
C ASP A 554 20.82 13.32 -6.18
N ALA A 555 22.07 13.32 -6.64
CA ALA A 555 22.50 14.17 -7.77
C ALA A 555 21.76 13.89 -9.09
N ILE A 556 21.12 12.73 -9.22
CA ILE A 556 20.30 12.34 -10.37
C ILE A 556 18.83 12.08 -9.97
N ALA A 557 18.43 12.51 -8.77
CA ALA A 557 17.12 12.24 -8.17
C ALA A 557 16.67 10.77 -8.29
N ALA A 558 17.62 9.83 -8.24
CA ALA A 558 17.35 8.42 -8.30
C ALA A 558 17.06 7.83 -6.91
N SER A 559 16.35 6.72 -6.87
CA SER A 559 16.24 5.89 -5.68
C SER A 559 16.63 4.45 -6.02
N ALA A 560 17.49 3.86 -5.20
CA ALA A 560 17.90 2.47 -5.34
C ALA A 560 17.53 1.69 -4.07
N ALA A 561 16.99 0.49 -4.27
CA ALA A 561 16.87 -0.53 -3.22
C ALA A 561 17.83 -1.66 -3.55
N LEU A 562 18.66 -2.05 -2.59
CA LEU A 562 19.67 -3.10 -2.76
C LEU A 562 19.29 -4.32 -1.93
N GLY A 563 19.55 -5.52 -2.41
CA GLY A 563 19.24 -6.77 -1.71
C GLY A 563 18.95 -7.93 -2.67
N GLU A 564 18.47 -9.04 -2.15
CA GLU A 564 18.01 -10.17 -2.96
C GLU A 564 16.89 -9.78 -3.93
N SER A 565 16.06 -8.80 -3.58
CA SER A 565 15.25 -8.04 -4.52
C SER A 565 15.79 -6.62 -4.53
N PHE A 566 15.97 -6.08 -5.70
CA PHE A 566 16.54 -4.75 -5.88
C PHE A 566 15.76 -3.97 -6.92
N ALA A 567 15.82 -2.66 -6.82
CA ALA A 567 15.12 -1.77 -7.73
C ALA A 567 15.87 -0.46 -7.90
N LEU A 568 15.63 0.19 -9.04
CA LEU A 568 16.08 1.54 -9.32
C LEU A 568 14.92 2.32 -9.96
N LYS A 569 14.70 3.54 -9.48
CA LYS A 569 13.89 4.56 -10.18
C LYS A 569 14.81 5.70 -10.55
N VAL A 570 14.79 6.10 -11.81
CA VAL A 570 15.68 7.12 -12.34
C VAL A 570 15.03 7.86 -13.50
N GLN A 571 15.39 9.13 -13.72
CA GLN A 571 14.98 9.85 -14.93
C GLN A 571 15.67 9.23 -16.17
N ALA A 572 14.98 9.20 -17.31
CA ALA A 572 15.46 8.56 -18.54
C ALA A 572 16.81 9.12 -19.02
N LYS A 573 17.04 10.43 -18.82
CA LYS A 573 18.31 11.10 -19.17
C LYS A 573 19.50 10.54 -18.38
N ASP A 574 19.29 10.15 -17.14
CA ASP A 574 20.30 9.70 -16.18
C ASP A 574 20.37 8.15 -16.06
N PHE A 575 19.66 7.43 -16.92
CA PHE A 575 19.52 5.96 -16.87
C PHE A 575 20.85 5.23 -16.72
N GLU A 576 21.85 5.56 -17.57
CA GLU A 576 23.14 4.87 -17.57
C GLU A 576 23.90 5.08 -16.25
N ARG A 577 23.86 6.31 -15.71
CA ARG A 577 24.45 6.61 -14.40
C ARG A 577 23.71 5.88 -13.26
N GLY A 578 22.39 5.79 -13.34
CA GLY A 578 21.57 5.02 -12.39
C GLY A 578 21.93 3.54 -12.39
N ILE A 579 22.06 2.92 -13.58
CA ILE A 579 22.49 1.52 -13.72
C ILE A 579 23.91 1.31 -13.17
N ALA A 580 24.83 2.25 -13.42
CA ALA A 580 26.19 2.18 -12.87
C ALA A 580 26.19 2.15 -11.33
N LEU A 581 25.39 3.03 -10.70
CA LEU A 581 25.26 3.08 -9.24
C LEU A 581 24.58 1.81 -8.70
N LEU A 582 23.50 1.33 -9.35
CA LEU A 582 22.86 0.08 -8.96
C LEU A 582 23.87 -1.09 -9.03
N ALA A 583 24.64 -1.18 -10.10
CA ALA A 583 25.66 -2.21 -10.25
C ALA A 583 26.75 -2.09 -9.17
N ASP A 584 27.27 -0.89 -8.89
CA ASP A 584 28.27 -0.69 -7.84
C ASP A 584 27.75 -1.12 -6.46
N GLY A 585 26.51 -0.72 -6.08
CA GLY A 585 25.89 -1.13 -4.84
C GLY A 585 25.64 -2.64 -4.71
N MET A 586 25.27 -3.28 -5.83
CA MET A 586 25.00 -4.72 -5.87
C MET A 586 26.26 -5.58 -5.96
N LEU A 587 27.32 -5.12 -6.63
CA LEU A 587 28.51 -5.94 -6.93
C LEU A 587 29.71 -5.64 -6.02
N HIS A 588 29.78 -4.45 -5.43
CA HIS A 588 30.94 -3.97 -4.71
C HIS A 588 30.61 -3.44 -3.30
N PRO A 589 29.77 -4.14 -2.48
CA PRO A 589 29.42 -3.65 -1.15
C PRO A 589 30.67 -3.59 -0.22
N ALA A 590 30.77 -2.57 0.61
CA ALA A 590 31.90 -2.33 1.50
C ALA A 590 32.04 -3.37 2.62
N PHE A 591 30.94 -3.89 3.14
CA PHE A 591 30.93 -4.78 4.31
C PHE A 591 31.82 -4.29 5.47
N ALA A 592 31.67 -3.01 5.85
CA ALA A 592 32.46 -2.39 6.92
C ALA A 592 32.15 -3.03 8.28
N PRO A 593 33.16 -3.35 9.12
CA PRO A 593 32.94 -3.97 10.42
C PRO A 593 32.07 -3.13 11.37
N SER A 594 32.20 -1.81 11.35
CA SER A 594 31.36 -0.88 12.13
C SER A 594 29.89 -0.94 11.71
N ALA A 595 29.60 -0.96 10.39
CA ALA A 595 28.26 -1.13 9.87
C ALA A 595 27.65 -2.48 10.26
N PHE A 596 28.45 -3.56 10.19
CA PHE A 596 28.00 -4.89 10.59
C PHE A 596 27.60 -4.94 12.07
N ALA A 597 28.35 -4.31 12.97
CA ALA A 597 28.01 -4.29 14.39
C ALA A 597 26.63 -3.64 14.63
N ILE A 598 26.35 -2.51 13.98
CA ILE A 598 25.08 -1.78 14.09
C ILE A 598 23.93 -2.60 13.43
N VAL A 599 24.13 -3.07 12.21
CA VAL A 599 23.13 -3.86 11.48
C VAL A 599 22.75 -5.12 12.25
N ARG A 600 23.76 -5.86 12.80
CA ARG A 600 23.50 -7.05 13.60
C ARG A 600 22.69 -6.74 14.86
N ALA A 601 23.06 -5.69 15.59
CA ALA A 601 22.33 -5.28 16.80
C ALA A 601 20.87 -4.90 16.48
N ASN A 602 20.66 -4.13 15.42
CA ASN A 602 19.32 -3.72 14.97
C ASN A 602 18.48 -4.93 14.48
N THR A 603 19.10 -5.84 13.72
CA THR A 603 18.41 -7.07 13.25
C THR A 603 18.03 -7.98 14.42
N MET A 604 18.93 -8.18 15.39
CA MET A 604 18.63 -8.94 16.62
C MET A 604 17.41 -8.37 17.34
N GLN A 605 17.38 -7.06 17.54
CA GLN A 605 16.26 -6.41 18.21
C GLN A 605 14.95 -6.52 17.41
N SER A 606 15.01 -6.34 16.08
CA SER A 606 13.83 -6.48 15.20
C SER A 606 13.26 -7.90 15.25
N VAL A 607 14.13 -8.92 15.22
CA VAL A 607 13.72 -10.34 15.36
C VAL A 607 13.13 -10.60 16.74
N ALA A 608 13.76 -10.14 17.81
CA ALA A 608 13.25 -10.31 19.17
C ALA A 608 11.89 -9.62 19.40
N LEU A 609 11.61 -8.52 18.69
CA LEU A 609 10.30 -7.87 18.68
C LEU A 609 9.28 -8.67 17.88
N ALA A 610 9.64 -9.12 16.68
CA ALA A 610 8.77 -9.94 15.83
C ALA A 610 8.35 -11.24 16.53
N ASP A 611 9.24 -11.90 17.26
CA ASP A 611 8.95 -13.12 18.04
C ASP A 611 7.88 -12.93 19.12
N LYS A 612 7.62 -11.70 19.53
CA LYS A 612 6.55 -11.39 20.49
C LYS A 612 5.18 -11.26 19.81
N LEU A 613 5.14 -11.06 18.51
CA LEU A 613 3.89 -10.84 17.78
C LEU A 613 3.06 -12.13 17.66
N PRO A 614 1.73 -12.07 17.89
CA PRO A 614 0.83 -13.22 17.73
C PRO A 614 0.96 -13.89 16.37
N LYS A 615 1.02 -13.09 15.31
CA LYS A 615 1.14 -13.56 13.93
C LYS A 615 2.41 -14.40 13.71
N THR A 616 3.57 -13.96 14.20
CA THR A 616 4.83 -14.70 14.08
C THR A 616 4.78 -16.05 14.80
N LYS A 617 4.19 -16.06 16.01
CA LYS A 617 3.99 -17.32 16.77
C LYS A 617 3.05 -18.27 16.04
N ALA A 618 1.97 -17.77 15.46
CA ALA A 618 1.02 -18.56 14.68
C ALA A 618 1.68 -19.14 13.42
N GLU A 619 2.42 -18.33 12.67
CA GLU A 619 3.16 -18.77 11.47
C GLU A 619 4.20 -19.85 11.80
N LEU A 620 4.94 -19.70 12.89
CA LEU A 620 5.88 -20.72 13.36
C LEU A 620 5.14 -22.02 13.73
N ALA A 621 4.08 -21.93 14.52
CA ALA A 621 3.26 -23.08 14.90
C ALA A 621 2.70 -23.81 13.67
N GLN A 622 2.26 -23.05 12.67
CA GLN A 622 1.74 -23.58 11.41
C GLN A 622 2.83 -24.31 10.61
N ARG A 623 4.03 -23.72 10.47
CA ARG A 623 5.16 -24.39 9.79
C ARG A 623 5.55 -25.68 10.49
N LEU A 624 5.61 -25.66 11.81
CA LEU A 624 5.95 -26.85 12.61
C LEU A 624 4.92 -27.97 12.50
N ALA A 625 3.66 -27.66 12.27
CA ALA A 625 2.57 -28.62 12.07
C ALA A 625 2.51 -29.15 10.62
N LEU A 626 2.76 -28.29 9.62
CA LEU A 626 2.70 -28.65 8.21
C LEU A 626 3.86 -29.52 7.73
N TYR A 627 5.06 -29.28 8.27
CA TYR A 627 6.27 -29.92 7.74
C TYR A 627 6.90 -30.89 8.75
N PRO A 628 7.45 -32.03 8.30
CA PRO A 628 8.06 -33.02 9.20
C PRO A 628 9.36 -32.50 9.84
N PRO A 629 9.80 -33.09 10.98
CA PRO A 629 11.09 -32.76 11.57
C PRO A 629 12.23 -32.93 10.57
N GLY A 630 13.16 -31.96 10.56
CA GLY A 630 14.30 -31.91 9.63
C GLY A 630 14.00 -31.30 8.26
N ASP A 631 12.75 -30.92 7.96
CA ASP A 631 12.41 -30.19 6.74
C ASP A 631 12.98 -28.77 6.81
N PRO A 632 13.68 -28.28 5.77
CA PRO A 632 14.23 -26.91 5.74
C PRO A 632 13.19 -25.81 6.02
N ARG A 633 11.92 -26.03 5.65
CA ARG A 633 10.83 -25.06 5.87
C ARG A 633 10.48 -24.84 7.34
N ARG A 634 10.97 -25.72 8.25
CA ARG A 634 10.84 -25.54 9.71
C ARG A 634 11.90 -24.63 10.32
N ARG A 635 12.93 -24.24 9.55
CA ARG A 635 13.98 -23.34 10.03
C ARG A 635 13.38 -21.98 10.41
N ASP A 636 13.94 -21.36 11.43
CA ASP A 636 13.47 -20.11 11.95
C ASP A 636 14.62 -19.15 12.26
N VAL A 637 14.38 -17.86 12.05
CA VAL A 637 15.33 -16.80 12.37
C VAL A 637 15.04 -16.33 13.79
N THR A 638 16.02 -16.44 14.67
CA THR A 638 15.91 -16.07 16.07
C THR A 638 17.00 -15.06 16.46
N GLU A 639 16.83 -14.37 17.60
CA GLU A 639 17.88 -13.48 18.14
C GLU A 639 19.22 -14.25 18.29
N GLN A 640 19.17 -15.52 18.72
CA GLN A 640 20.38 -16.34 18.89
C GLN A 640 21.07 -16.66 17.56
N THR A 641 20.31 -16.97 16.50
CA THR A 641 20.91 -17.30 15.19
C THR A 641 21.54 -16.08 14.53
N ILE A 642 20.95 -14.89 14.70
CA ILE A 642 21.57 -13.62 14.29
C ILE A 642 22.81 -13.29 15.12
N ALA A 643 22.76 -13.48 16.46
CA ALA A 643 23.89 -13.25 17.35
C ALA A 643 25.09 -14.16 17.02
N ALA A 644 24.82 -15.41 16.62
CA ALA A 644 25.84 -16.38 16.22
C ALA A 644 26.50 -16.07 14.86
N SER A 645 25.90 -15.15 14.07
CA SER A 645 26.38 -14.82 12.73
C SER A 645 27.50 -13.77 12.78
N SER A 646 28.55 -14.00 12.02
CA SER A 646 29.72 -13.11 11.88
C SER A 646 29.69 -12.36 10.55
N LEU A 647 30.56 -11.32 10.45
CA LEU A 647 30.75 -10.60 9.17
C LEU A 647 31.28 -11.54 8.07
N ASP A 648 32.11 -12.54 8.44
CA ASP A 648 32.59 -13.52 7.48
C ASP A 648 31.48 -14.46 7.00
N ASP A 649 30.47 -14.76 7.85
CA ASP A 649 29.29 -15.50 7.41
C ASP A 649 28.49 -14.70 6.39
N ALA A 650 28.28 -13.39 6.66
CA ALA A 650 27.62 -12.49 5.73
C ALA A 650 28.36 -12.40 4.38
N LYS A 651 29.69 -12.24 4.41
CA LYS A 651 30.53 -12.24 3.21
C LYS A 651 30.49 -13.56 2.44
N ARG A 652 30.45 -14.71 3.15
CA ARG A 652 30.31 -16.03 2.53
C ARG A 652 28.94 -16.20 1.88
N TRP A 653 27.88 -15.81 2.59
CA TRP A 653 26.53 -15.84 2.05
C TRP A 653 26.41 -14.96 0.80
N TYR A 654 26.87 -13.72 0.86
CA TYR A 654 26.86 -12.81 -0.29
C TYR A 654 27.54 -13.43 -1.52
N ARG A 655 28.79 -13.96 -1.38
CA ARG A 655 29.52 -14.59 -2.49
C ARG A 655 28.80 -15.81 -3.06
N PHE A 656 28.07 -16.56 -2.24
CA PHE A 656 27.31 -17.73 -2.65
C PHE A 656 25.98 -17.35 -3.34
N ALA A 657 25.23 -16.44 -2.75
CA ALA A 657 23.85 -16.14 -3.12
C ALA A 657 23.72 -15.05 -4.19
N PHE A 658 24.62 -14.05 -4.20
CA PHE A 658 24.60 -12.94 -5.15
C PHE A 658 25.37 -13.32 -6.41
N ARG A 659 24.64 -13.84 -7.39
CA ARG A 659 25.22 -14.43 -8.61
C ARG A 659 24.40 -14.12 -9.87
N PRO A 660 25.06 -13.89 -11.02
CA PRO A 660 24.36 -13.47 -12.23
C PRO A 660 23.43 -14.53 -12.82
N ASP A 661 23.80 -15.80 -12.77
CA ASP A 661 23.04 -16.92 -13.36
C ASP A 661 21.69 -17.20 -12.66
N GLU A 662 21.49 -16.66 -11.44
CA GLU A 662 20.23 -16.68 -10.69
C GLU A 662 19.55 -15.31 -10.62
N THR A 663 20.10 -14.30 -11.32
CA THR A 663 19.58 -12.93 -11.34
C THR A 663 18.69 -12.71 -12.55
N THR A 664 17.53 -12.11 -12.28
CA THR A 664 16.57 -11.68 -13.31
C THR A 664 16.25 -10.20 -13.13
N LEU A 665 16.13 -9.46 -14.24
CA LEU A 665 15.89 -8.02 -14.28
C LEU A 665 14.77 -7.66 -15.26
N ALA A 666 13.93 -6.70 -14.91
CA ALA A 666 12.97 -6.05 -15.80
C ALA A 666 13.23 -4.54 -15.83
N ILE A 667 13.21 -3.96 -17.01
CA ILE A 667 13.43 -2.53 -17.27
C ILE A 667 12.23 -1.99 -18.01
N VAL A 668 11.55 -1.01 -17.45
CA VAL A 668 10.37 -0.37 -18.04
C VAL A 668 10.52 1.15 -18.00
N GLY A 669 10.32 1.82 -19.11
CA GLY A 669 10.35 3.27 -19.18
C GLY A 669 10.93 3.82 -20.48
N ASP A 670 11.18 5.13 -20.51
CA ASP A 670 11.65 5.81 -21.73
C ASP A 670 13.15 5.60 -21.94
N VAL A 671 13.49 4.38 -22.29
CA VAL A 671 14.85 3.98 -22.68
C VAL A 671 14.78 3.06 -23.91
N ALA A 672 15.57 3.37 -24.93
CA ALA A 672 15.69 2.50 -26.11
C ALA A 672 16.27 1.14 -25.69
N PRO A 673 15.73 0.01 -26.22
CA PRO A 673 16.20 -1.33 -25.87
C PRO A 673 17.71 -1.51 -26.06
N GLU A 674 18.27 -0.93 -27.12
CA GLU A 674 19.69 -1.01 -27.43
C GLU A 674 20.55 -0.27 -26.39
N ARG A 675 20.07 0.88 -25.89
CA ARG A 675 20.72 1.63 -24.81
C ARG A 675 20.68 0.87 -23.49
N ALA A 676 19.54 0.24 -23.20
CA ALA A 676 19.39 -0.61 -22.02
C ALA A 676 20.32 -1.83 -22.09
N ASP A 677 20.35 -2.55 -23.23
CA ASP A 677 21.24 -3.69 -23.47
C ASP A 677 22.73 -3.31 -23.29
N ALA A 678 23.14 -2.18 -23.89
CA ALA A 678 24.51 -1.68 -23.74
C ALA A 678 24.90 -1.40 -22.30
N ALA A 679 24.02 -0.75 -21.52
CA ALA A 679 24.25 -0.45 -20.12
C ALA A 679 24.34 -1.73 -19.27
N ILE A 680 23.41 -2.67 -19.45
CA ILE A 680 23.41 -3.94 -18.72
C ILE A 680 24.65 -4.76 -19.03
N ARG A 681 25.08 -4.87 -20.31
CA ARG A 681 26.33 -5.53 -20.69
C ARG A 681 27.55 -4.88 -20.07
N LYS A 682 27.61 -3.54 -20.08
CA LYS A 682 28.73 -2.77 -19.56
C LYS A 682 28.92 -2.98 -18.06
N TYR A 683 27.85 -2.89 -17.26
CA TYR A 683 27.96 -2.84 -15.82
C TYR A 683 27.75 -4.20 -15.11
N PHE A 684 27.02 -5.14 -15.74
CA PHE A 684 26.76 -6.46 -15.16
C PHE A 684 27.44 -7.60 -15.94
N GLY A 685 27.95 -7.35 -17.15
CA GLY A 685 28.52 -8.40 -18.01
C GLY A 685 29.76 -9.09 -17.43
N ALA A 686 30.59 -8.37 -16.67
CA ALA A 686 31.76 -8.90 -15.99
C ALA A 686 31.47 -9.62 -14.67
N TRP A 687 30.23 -9.58 -14.16
CA TRP A 687 29.85 -10.23 -12.93
C TRP A 687 30.00 -11.75 -13.05
N LYS A 688 30.70 -12.38 -12.07
CA LYS A 688 30.99 -13.82 -12.08
C LYS A 688 30.32 -14.52 -10.92
N ALA A 689 29.72 -15.67 -11.21
CA ALA A 689 29.20 -16.58 -10.18
C ALA A 689 30.36 -17.30 -9.46
N ALA A 690 30.23 -17.50 -8.16
CA ALA A 690 31.13 -18.35 -7.38
C ALA A 690 30.60 -19.79 -7.34
N GLY A 691 31.35 -20.73 -7.89
CA GLY A 691 31.00 -22.17 -7.88
C GLY A 691 29.81 -22.55 -8.78
N ALA A 692 29.37 -23.79 -8.68
CA ALA A 692 28.23 -24.31 -9.42
C ALA A 692 26.90 -23.68 -8.98
N PRO A 693 25.88 -23.57 -9.88
CA PRO A 693 24.57 -23.07 -9.50
C PRO A 693 23.91 -23.93 -8.42
N PRO A 694 23.26 -23.31 -7.42
CA PRO A 694 22.57 -24.03 -6.36
C PRO A 694 21.34 -24.77 -6.90
N SER A 695 20.99 -25.88 -6.26
CA SER A 695 19.77 -26.62 -6.59
C SER A 695 18.63 -26.17 -5.67
N PHE A 696 17.62 -25.52 -6.19
CA PHE A 696 16.46 -25.03 -5.41
C PHE A 696 15.37 -26.11 -5.18
N ARG A 697 15.78 -27.36 -4.99
CA ARG A 697 14.85 -28.46 -4.76
C ARG A 697 14.56 -28.62 -3.27
N PHE A 698 13.35 -28.20 -2.88
CA PHE A 698 12.83 -28.57 -1.57
C PHE A 698 12.45 -30.06 -1.52
N PRO A 699 12.44 -30.68 -0.31
CA PRO A 699 11.84 -31.99 -0.14
C PRO A 699 10.40 -31.99 -0.68
N GLN A 700 10.04 -33.03 -1.42
CA GLN A 700 8.69 -33.15 -1.97
C GLN A 700 7.67 -33.09 -0.85
N LEU A 701 6.61 -32.33 -1.07
CA LEU A 701 5.45 -32.34 -0.18
C LEU A 701 4.85 -33.74 -0.23
N ARG A 702 4.84 -34.46 0.88
CA ARG A 702 4.11 -35.72 0.99
C ARG A 702 2.62 -35.40 1.01
N ALA A 703 1.84 -36.19 0.30
CA ALA A 703 0.41 -36.04 0.24
C ALA A 703 -0.20 -36.07 1.66
N LYS A 704 -1.00 -35.08 1.96
CA LYS A 704 -2.02 -34.95 3.00
C LYS A 704 -1.60 -35.27 4.43
N ALA A 705 -1.81 -34.34 5.35
CA ALA A 705 -1.91 -34.65 6.76
C ALA A 705 -2.92 -35.82 6.93
N LYS A 706 -2.51 -36.89 7.53
CA LYS A 706 -3.40 -38.07 7.74
C LYS A 706 -4.52 -37.80 8.74
N GLN A 707 -4.44 -36.69 9.47
CA GLN A 707 -5.42 -36.24 10.46
C GLN A 707 -5.45 -34.71 10.51
N ALA A 708 -6.62 -34.15 10.78
CA ALA A 708 -6.74 -32.73 11.11
C ALA A 708 -5.92 -32.41 12.36
N GLN A 709 -5.08 -31.39 12.28
CA GLN A 709 -4.31 -30.92 13.44
C GLN A 709 -4.82 -29.54 13.84
N THR A 710 -5.05 -29.35 15.14
CA THR A 710 -5.33 -28.03 15.68
C THR A 710 -4.23 -27.62 16.63
N VAL A 711 -3.66 -26.44 16.40
CA VAL A 711 -2.65 -25.83 17.25
C VAL A 711 -3.24 -24.54 17.80
N THR A 712 -3.30 -24.43 19.12
CA THR A 712 -3.80 -23.21 19.79
C THR A 712 -2.62 -22.40 20.31
N VAL A 713 -2.55 -21.13 19.95
CA VAL A 713 -1.60 -20.15 20.45
C VAL A 713 -2.35 -19.16 21.33
N LYS A 714 -2.08 -19.18 22.62
CA LYS A 714 -2.72 -18.23 23.56
C LYS A 714 -1.97 -16.90 23.57
N VAL A 715 -2.70 -15.83 23.36
CA VAL A 715 -2.18 -14.46 23.40
C VAL A 715 -3.07 -13.61 24.31
N PRO A 716 -2.57 -13.16 25.47
CA PRO A 716 -3.39 -12.48 26.49
C PRO A 716 -4.13 -11.22 26.03
N THR A 717 -3.65 -10.60 24.95
CA THR A 717 -4.20 -9.33 24.40
C THR A 717 -5.22 -9.48 23.30
N ASN A 718 -5.39 -10.66 22.73
CA ASN A 718 -6.41 -10.82 21.70
C ASN A 718 -7.81 -10.74 22.30
N VAL A 719 -8.68 -9.93 21.71
CA VAL A 719 -10.13 -9.89 22.03
C VAL A 719 -10.88 -10.88 21.13
N GLN A 720 -10.33 -11.13 19.93
CA GLN A 720 -10.88 -12.04 18.94
C GLN A 720 -9.93 -13.22 18.74
N SER A 721 -10.47 -14.31 18.24
CA SER A 721 -9.67 -15.43 17.77
C SER A 721 -9.38 -15.25 16.29
N GLU A 722 -8.10 -15.41 15.92
CA GLU A 722 -7.66 -15.50 14.52
C GLU A 722 -7.46 -16.97 14.18
N VAL A 723 -8.08 -17.43 13.11
CA VAL A 723 -8.04 -18.82 12.68
C VAL A 723 -7.47 -18.92 11.27
N THR A 724 -6.47 -19.78 11.08
CA THR A 724 -5.96 -20.13 9.75
C THR A 724 -6.03 -21.63 9.55
N LEU A 725 -6.74 -22.04 8.50
CA LEU A 725 -6.76 -23.42 8.00
C LEU A 725 -5.81 -23.49 6.81
N LYS A 726 -4.82 -24.39 6.81
CA LYS A 726 -3.85 -24.48 5.73
C LYS A 726 -3.60 -25.92 5.30
N GLN A 727 -3.43 -26.10 4.01
CA GLN A 727 -2.96 -27.34 3.39
C GLN A 727 -1.85 -27.06 2.40
N VAL A 728 -0.99 -28.07 2.22
CA VAL A 728 0.07 -28.07 1.21
C VAL A 728 -0.02 -29.36 0.42
N PHE A 729 0.12 -29.29 -0.91
CA PHE A 729 0.04 -30.47 -1.77
C PHE A 729 0.91 -30.29 -3.04
N PRO A 730 1.32 -31.43 -3.67
CA PRO A 730 2.08 -31.35 -4.91
C PRO A 730 1.25 -30.74 -6.03
N MET A 731 1.77 -29.68 -6.67
CA MET A 731 1.19 -29.06 -7.85
C MET A 731 2.24 -28.17 -8.53
N ARG A 732 2.10 -28.00 -9.82
CA ARG A 732 2.87 -27.06 -10.63
C ARG A 732 1.92 -26.11 -11.36
N ARG A 733 2.42 -25.00 -11.85
CA ARG A 733 1.60 -24.01 -12.58
C ARG A 733 1.14 -24.49 -13.96
N ASP A 734 1.82 -25.50 -14.55
CA ASP A 734 1.43 -26.16 -15.79
C ASP A 734 0.42 -27.34 -15.58
N ASP A 735 0.00 -27.57 -14.32
CA ASP A 735 -1.04 -28.56 -14.00
C ASP A 735 -2.43 -28.06 -14.50
N ALA A 736 -3.20 -28.97 -15.09
CA ALA A 736 -4.53 -28.65 -15.63
C ALA A 736 -5.52 -28.10 -14.58
N ASP A 737 -5.30 -28.40 -13.29
CA ASP A 737 -6.13 -27.92 -12.18
C ASP A 737 -5.70 -26.53 -11.66
N TYR A 738 -4.57 -25.98 -12.14
CA TYR A 738 -4.03 -24.71 -11.62
C TYR A 738 -4.97 -23.52 -11.82
N VAL A 739 -5.37 -23.24 -13.07
CA VAL A 739 -6.30 -22.13 -13.38
C VAL A 739 -7.70 -22.36 -12.78
N PRO A 740 -8.29 -23.58 -12.83
CA PRO A 740 -9.50 -23.87 -12.08
C PRO A 740 -9.42 -23.60 -10.57
N LEU A 741 -8.31 -23.91 -9.91
CA LEU A 741 -8.13 -23.60 -8.47
C LEU A 741 -7.90 -22.11 -8.21
N LEU A 742 -7.23 -21.38 -9.08
CA LEU A 742 -7.16 -19.93 -9.01
C LEU A 742 -8.56 -19.30 -9.08
N LEU A 743 -9.39 -19.75 -10.01
CA LEU A 743 -10.79 -19.29 -10.12
C LEU A 743 -11.59 -19.65 -8.86
N ALA A 744 -11.42 -20.88 -8.34
CA ALA A 744 -12.05 -21.27 -7.08
C ALA A 744 -11.65 -20.37 -5.91
N ASN A 745 -10.36 -20.03 -5.81
CA ASN A 745 -9.85 -19.11 -4.79
C ASN A 745 -10.43 -17.71 -4.97
N THR A 746 -10.47 -17.20 -6.21
CA THR A 746 -11.10 -15.90 -6.50
C THR A 746 -12.57 -15.86 -6.11
N MET A 747 -13.31 -16.95 -6.27
CA MET A 747 -14.70 -17.06 -5.82
C MET A 747 -14.82 -17.08 -4.29
N LEU A 748 -13.89 -17.76 -3.63
CA LEU A 748 -13.87 -17.85 -2.15
C LEU A 748 -13.53 -16.52 -1.49
N SER A 749 -12.54 -15.80 -2.04
CA SER A 749 -11.87 -14.66 -1.42
C SER A 749 -11.91 -13.37 -2.23
N GLY A 750 -12.68 -13.30 -3.32
CA GLY A 750 -12.68 -12.14 -4.22
C GLY A 750 -12.65 -10.81 -3.47
N GLU A 751 -11.71 -9.93 -3.84
CA GLU A 751 -11.51 -8.63 -3.17
C GLU A 751 -12.81 -7.83 -3.11
N GLY A 752 -13.09 -7.29 -1.96
CA GLY A 752 -14.19 -6.38 -1.67
C GLY A 752 -15.52 -7.09 -1.44
N THR A 753 -16.31 -7.43 -2.44
CA THR A 753 -17.75 -7.51 -2.26
C THR A 753 -18.44 -8.74 -2.82
N GLY A 754 -17.71 -9.80 -3.16
CA GLY A 754 -18.29 -11.00 -3.79
C GLY A 754 -17.76 -12.32 -3.28
N SER A 755 -17.10 -12.30 -2.14
CA SER A 755 -16.48 -13.47 -1.53
C SER A 755 -17.52 -14.41 -0.96
N LEU A 756 -17.53 -15.66 -1.42
CA LEU A 756 -18.40 -16.69 -0.86
C LEU A 756 -18.16 -16.92 0.64
N LEU A 757 -16.92 -16.72 1.10
CA LEU A 757 -16.56 -16.80 2.51
C LEU A 757 -17.24 -15.69 3.32
N MET A 758 -17.18 -14.45 2.86
CA MET A 758 -17.81 -13.32 3.55
C MET A 758 -19.34 -13.42 3.53
N GLU A 759 -19.91 -13.80 2.39
CA GLU A 759 -21.36 -14.00 2.28
C GLU A 759 -21.87 -15.05 3.26
N GLU A 760 -21.28 -16.24 3.28
CA GLU A 760 -21.70 -17.32 4.15
C GLU A 760 -21.40 -17.05 5.64
N LEU A 761 -20.18 -16.61 5.95
CA LEU A 761 -19.72 -16.55 7.34
C LEU A 761 -20.11 -15.26 8.05
N ARG A 762 -20.08 -14.12 7.33
CA ARG A 762 -20.39 -12.80 7.89
C ARG A 762 -21.85 -12.44 7.65
N THR A 763 -22.28 -12.38 6.38
CA THR A 763 -23.60 -11.84 6.03
C THR A 763 -24.72 -12.73 6.49
N HIS A 764 -24.65 -14.04 6.20
CA HIS A 764 -25.72 -14.97 6.53
C HIS A 764 -25.67 -15.44 7.99
N ARG A 765 -24.47 -15.61 8.57
CA ARG A 765 -24.33 -16.24 9.89
C ARG A 765 -23.83 -15.32 11.01
N GLY A 766 -23.21 -14.21 10.68
CA GLY A 766 -22.63 -13.29 11.68
C GLY A 766 -21.54 -13.94 12.55
N TYR A 767 -20.78 -14.92 12.02
CA TYR A 767 -19.78 -15.65 12.80
C TYR A 767 -18.42 -14.99 12.79
N VAL A 768 -18.09 -14.24 11.72
CA VAL A 768 -16.76 -13.67 11.49
C VAL A 768 -16.84 -12.18 11.20
N TYR A 769 -15.72 -11.51 11.41
CA TYR A 769 -15.53 -10.11 11.01
C TYR A 769 -14.88 -10.03 9.64
N THR A 770 -13.86 -10.88 9.40
CA THR A 770 -13.18 -11.02 8.13
C THR A 770 -13.03 -12.50 7.79
N ALA A 771 -13.06 -12.83 6.52
CA ALA A 771 -12.74 -14.17 6.02
C ALA A 771 -12.12 -14.05 4.63
N ASP A 772 -11.02 -14.75 4.42
CA ASP A 772 -10.22 -14.68 3.21
C ASP A 772 -9.62 -16.05 2.87
N SER A 773 -9.28 -16.27 1.59
CA SER A 773 -8.54 -17.46 1.15
C SER A 773 -7.37 -17.08 0.26
N ASP A 774 -6.29 -17.86 0.33
CA ASP A 774 -5.10 -17.69 -0.49
C ASP A 774 -4.72 -19.02 -1.15
N PHE A 775 -4.34 -18.95 -2.42
CA PHE A 775 -3.85 -20.08 -3.20
C PHE A 775 -2.58 -19.68 -3.95
N ASN A 776 -1.47 -20.30 -3.58
CA ASN A 776 -0.17 -20.01 -4.18
C ASN A 776 0.51 -21.30 -4.64
N VAL A 777 1.15 -21.25 -5.81
CA VAL A 777 1.98 -22.36 -6.34
C VAL A 777 3.39 -21.87 -6.54
N ASN A 778 4.33 -22.53 -5.88
CA ASN A 778 5.75 -22.23 -5.94
C ASN A 778 6.56 -23.50 -6.28
N ALA A 779 7.88 -23.40 -6.29
CA ALA A 779 8.78 -24.53 -6.62
C ALA A 779 8.64 -25.75 -5.67
N ALA A 780 8.04 -25.57 -4.48
CA ALA A 780 7.85 -26.64 -3.51
C ALA A 780 6.49 -27.33 -3.63
N GLY A 781 5.54 -26.76 -4.38
CA GLY A 781 4.17 -27.24 -4.55
C GLY A 781 3.14 -26.15 -4.33
N ALA A 782 1.89 -26.53 -4.08
CA ALA A 782 0.79 -25.62 -3.79
C ALA A 782 0.56 -25.45 -2.29
N GLU A 783 0.20 -24.24 -1.91
CA GLU A 783 -0.33 -23.88 -0.60
C GLU A 783 -1.74 -23.34 -0.77
N PHE A 784 -2.69 -23.83 -0.02
CA PHE A 784 -4.04 -23.31 0.07
C PHE A 784 -4.37 -23.01 1.52
N SER A 785 -4.88 -21.82 1.79
CA SER A 785 -5.28 -21.42 3.14
C SER A 785 -6.60 -20.66 3.15
N ILE A 786 -7.32 -20.76 4.27
CA ILE A 786 -8.47 -19.94 4.62
C ILE A 786 -8.19 -19.34 5.99
N SER A 787 -8.36 -18.03 6.09
CA SER A 787 -8.16 -17.28 7.34
C SER A 787 -9.43 -16.52 7.68
N PHE A 788 -9.77 -16.42 8.97
CA PHE A 788 -10.87 -15.60 9.45
C PHE A 788 -10.65 -15.11 10.87
N SER A 789 -11.26 -13.97 11.22
CA SER A 789 -11.33 -13.45 12.59
C SER A 789 -12.75 -13.58 13.14
N SER A 790 -12.87 -14.01 14.41
CA SER A 790 -14.15 -14.37 15.01
C SER A 790 -14.14 -14.20 16.53
N ASP A 791 -15.31 -14.00 17.12
CA ASP A 791 -15.46 -14.18 18.57
C ASP A 791 -15.06 -15.60 18.96
N PRO A 792 -14.38 -15.82 20.09
CA PRO A 792 -13.97 -17.16 20.55
C PRO A 792 -15.12 -18.18 20.59
N LYS A 793 -16.32 -17.73 20.99
CA LYS A 793 -17.53 -18.57 21.03
C LYS A 793 -18.02 -19.04 19.65
N ASN A 794 -17.61 -18.35 18.56
CA ASN A 794 -18.06 -18.63 17.20
C ASN A 794 -17.05 -19.45 16.39
N VAL A 795 -15.79 -19.56 16.83
CA VAL A 795 -14.70 -20.23 16.12
C VAL A 795 -15.07 -21.64 15.63
N GLY A 796 -15.67 -22.45 16.51
CA GLY A 796 -16.09 -23.82 16.14
C GLY A 796 -17.16 -23.84 15.06
N ARG A 797 -18.15 -22.92 15.15
CA ARG A 797 -19.25 -22.78 14.17
C ARG A 797 -18.76 -22.25 12.82
N ALA A 798 -17.91 -21.23 12.85
CA ALA A 798 -17.30 -20.67 11.64
C ALA A 798 -16.46 -21.72 10.91
N ASN A 799 -15.63 -22.46 11.66
CA ASN A 799 -14.82 -23.53 11.08
C ASN A 799 -15.67 -24.64 10.45
N ALA A 800 -16.73 -25.08 11.10
CA ALA A 800 -17.65 -26.08 10.55
C ALA A 800 -18.34 -25.56 9.27
N ALA A 801 -18.71 -24.28 9.23
CA ALA A 801 -19.29 -23.65 8.05
C ALA A 801 -18.30 -23.58 6.87
N VAL A 802 -17.01 -23.25 7.11
CA VAL A 802 -15.95 -23.30 6.10
C VAL A 802 -15.83 -24.70 5.50
N VAL A 803 -15.70 -25.74 6.34
CA VAL A 803 -15.60 -27.13 5.89
C VAL A 803 -16.83 -27.55 5.08
N ALA A 804 -18.03 -27.22 5.55
CA ALA A 804 -19.26 -27.50 4.84
C ALA A 804 -19.33 -26.79 3.47
N MET A 805 -18.87 -25.54 3.40
CA MET A 805 -18.79 -24.77 2.15
C MET A 805 -17.87 -25.46 1.14
N ILE A 806 -16.64 -25.83 1.53
CA ILE A 806 -15.71 -26.52 0.63
C ILE A 806 -16.34 -27.81 0.12
N LYS A 807 -16.95 -28.62 0.99
CA LYS A 807 -17.65 -29.86 0.57
C LYS A 807 -18.82 -29.58 -0.38
N ARG A 808 -19.57 -28.51 -0.16
CA ARG A 808 -20.64 -28.09 -1.07
C ARG A 808 -20.08 -27.73 -2.45
N LEU A 809 -19.02 -26.92 -2.52
CA LEU A 809 -18.39 -26.53 -3.78
C LEU A 809 -17.75 -27.72 -4.52
N GLN A 810 -17.35 -28.77 -3.82
CA GLN A 810 -16.86 -30.02 -4.41
C GLN A 810 -17.98 -30.91 -4.99
N SER A 811 -19.22 -30.73 -4.57
CA SER A 811 -20.35 -31.61 -4.91
C SER A 811 -21.47 -30.94 -5.71
N ALA A 812 -21.72 -29.66 -5.51
CA ALA A 812 -22.78 -28.89 -6.18
C ALA A 812 -22.25 -28.11 -7.39
N PRO A 813 -23.02 -28.00 -8.49
CA PRO A 813 -22.61 -27.20 -9.64
C PRO A 813 -22.50 -25.71 -9.25
N LEU A 814 -21.45 -25.06 -9.75
CA LEU A 814 -21.31 -23.61 -9.70
C LEU A 814 -22.19 -22.94 -10.75
N SER A 815 -22.74 -21.77 -10.44
CA SER A 815 -23.52 -21.03 -11.42
C SER A 815 -22.64 -20.42 -12.52
N ALA A 816 -23.19 -20.27 -13.72
CA ALA A 816 -22.48 -19.60 -14.81
C ALA A 816 -22.18 -18.13 -14.50
N VAL A 817 -23.03 -17.49 -13.72
CA VAL A 817 -22.85 -16.08 -13.29
C VAL A 817 -21.65 -15.95 -12.33
N GLU A 818 -21.57 -16.82 -11.32
CA GLU A 818 -20.43 -16.85 -10.40
C GLU A 818 -19.10 -17.09 -11.12
N LEU A 819 -19.11 -18.02 -12.10
CA LEU A 819 -17.91 -18.28 -12.91
C LEU A 819 -17.51 -17.05 -13.75
N GLN A 820 -18.46 -16.35 -14.37
CA GLN A 820 -18.14 -15.16 -15.16
C GLN A 820 -17.59 -14.04 -14.30
N ARG A 821 -18.10 -13.83 -13.09
CA ARG A 821 -17.57 -12.88 -12.12
C ARG A 821 -16.14 -13.24 -11.72
N ALA A 822 -15.89 -14.51 -11.38
CA ALA A 822 -14.55 -14.97 -11.01
C ALA A 822 -13.55 -14.77 -12.15
N LYS A 823 -13.97 -15.02 -13.40
CA LYS A 823 -13.14 -14.76 -14.59
C LYS A 823 -12.82 -13.28 -14.75
N ALA A 824 -13.81 -12.40 -14.59
CA ALA A 824 -13.64 -10.96 -14.69
C ALA A 824 -12.70 -10.45 -13.60
N LEU A 825 -12.89 -10.86 -12.34
CA LEU A 825 -12.03 -10.51 -11.21
C LEU A 825 -10.59 -10.99 -11.41
N LEU A 826 -10.40 -12.25 -11.82
CA LEU A 826 -9.07 -12.79 -12.04
C LEU A 826 -8.35 -12.12 -13.22
N LEU A 827 -9.08 -11.75 -14.28
CA LEU A 827 -8.58 -10.95 -15.38
C LEU A 827 -8.13 -9.57 -14.86
N ALA A 828 -8.97 -8.91 -14.07
CA ALA A 828 -8.69 -7.60 -13.52
C ALA A 828 -7.49 -7.63 -12.58
N GLN A 829 -7.40 -8.59 -11.67
CA GLN A 829 -6.23 -8.78 -10.77
C GLN A 829 -4.91 -8.93 -11.54
N ARG A 830 -4.95 -9.35 -12.80
CA ARG A 830 -3.76 -9.41 -13.67
C ARG A 830 -3.51 -8.12 -14.43
N VAL A 831 -4.56 -7.37 -14.78
CA VAL A 831 -4.49 -6.18 -15.65
C VAL A 831 -4.33 -4.88 -14.84
N LEU A 832 -5.09 -4.73 -13.76
CA LEU A 832 -5.10 -3.49 -12.98
C LEU A 832 -3.73 -3.12 -12.38
N PRO A 833 -2.88 -4.05 -11.92
CA PRO A 833 -1.53 -3.72 -11.45
C PRO A 833 -0.60 -3.16 -12.53
N LEU A 834 -0.93 -3.33 -13.82
CA LEU A 834 -0.13 -2.82 -14.95
C LEU A 834 -0.29 -1.29 -15.15
N ASP A 835 -1.05 -0.63 -14.31
CA ASP A 835 -1.29 0.82 -14.34
C ASP A 835 -0.05 1.68 -14.04
N SER A 836 1.09 1.06 -13.79
CA SER A 836 2.34 1.75 -13.48
C SER A 836 3.56 1.04 -14.07
N TYR A 837 4.65 1.78 -14.34
CA TYR A 837 5.92 1.19 -14.76
C TYR A 837 6.42 0.14 -13.77
N ALA A 838 6.21 0.36 -12.47
CA ALA A 838 6.59 -0.59 -11.44
C ALA A 838 5.75 -1.87 -11.50
N GLY A 839 4.45 -1.75 -11.75
CA GLY A 839 3.55 -2.90 -11.93
C GLY A 839 3.91 -3.72 -13.18
N VAL A 840 4.14 -3.05 -14.31
CA VAL A 840 4.61 -3.70 -15.55
C VAL A 840 5.95 -4.40 -15.32
N ALA A 841 6.91 -3.74 -14.64
CA ALA A 841 8.20 -4.34 -14.34
C ALA A 841 8.08 -5.56 -13.41
N ALA A 842 7.16 -5.53 -12.44
CA ALA A 842 6.91 -6.64 -11.53
C ALA A 842 6.31 -7.85 -12.26
N ASP A 843 5.36 -7.63 -13.18
CA ASP A 843 4.77 -8.69 -14.00
C ASP A 843 5.80 -9.31 -14.96
N MET A 844 6.57 -8.49 -15.68
CA MET A 844 7.67 -8.95 -16.51
C MET A 844 8.69 -9.76 -15.71
N LEU A 845 9.05 -9.30 -14.50
CA LEU A 845 10.01 -9.98 -13.64
C LEU A 845 9.50 -11.35 -13.21
N ALA A 846 8.22 -11.47 -12.86
CA ALA A 846 7.59 -12.74 -12.53
C ALA A 846 7.63 -13.70 -13.72
N GLY A 847 7.28 -13.24 -14.92
CA GLY A 847 7.34 -14.01 -16.16
C GLY A 847 8.74 -14.57 -16.43
N VAL A 848 9.76 -13.69 -16.46
CA VAL A 848 11.16 -14.09 -16.76
C VAL A 848 11.74 -14.99 -15.65
N LYS A 849 11.43 -14.72 -14.37
CA LYS A 849 11.88 -15.52 -13.23
C LYS A 849 11.39 -16.96 -13.30
N ASP A 850 10.13 -17.13 -13.62
CA ASP A 850 9.46 -18.44 -13.67
C ASP A 850 9.65 -19.14 -15.03
N GLY A 851 10.30 -18.45 -15.99
CA GLY A 851 10.58 -18.96 -17.32
C GLY A 851 9.37 -18.98 -18.25
N TYR A 852 8.37 -18.11 -18.00
CA TYR A 852 7.21 -17.94 -18.86
C TYR A 852 7.60 -17.37 -20.22
N THR A 853 6.95 -17.87 -21.23
CA THR A 853 7.02 -17.39 -22.61
C THR A 853 5.65 -16.81 -23.00
N GLU A 854 5.56 -16.14 -24.16
CA GLU A 854 4.28 -15.71 -24.73
C GLU A 854 3.27 -16.86 -24.86
N SER A 855 3.77 -18.08 -25.12
CA SER A 855 2.93 -19.28 -25.19
C SER A 855 2.31 -19.64 -23.83
N ASP A 856 3.01 -19.39 -22.72
CA ASP A 856 2.51 -19.67 -21.38
C ASP A 856 1.45 -18.65 -20.95
N GLU A 857 1.61 -17.40 -21.34
CA GLU A 857 0.60 -16.37 -21.12
C GLU A 857 -0.65 -16.65 -21.95
N SER A 858 -0.49 -16.94 -23.22
CA SER A 858 -1.60 -17.33 -24.10
C SER A 858 -2.30 -18.61 -23.60
N TRP A 859 -1.54 -19.57 -23.05
CA TRP A 859 -2.09 -20.74 -22.40
C TRP A 859 -2.95 -20.35 -21.19
N PHE A 860 -2.45 -19.48 -20.31
CA PHE A 860 -3.17 -19.03 -19.12
C PHE A 860 -4.51 -18.37 -19.49
N TRP A 861 -4.49 -17.42 -20.43
CA TRP A 861 -5.71 -16.74 -20.89
C TRP A 861 -6.72 -17.70 -21.53
N ASN A 862 -6.23 -18.61 -22.36
CA ASN A 862 -7.10 -19.63 -22.97
C ASN A 862 -7.67 -20.57 -21.91
N ALA A 863 -6.89 -20.99 -20.92
CA ALA A 863 -7.35 -21.80 -19.82
C ALA A 863 -8.41 -21.08 -18.99
N LEU A 864 -8.16 -19.79 -18.64
CA LEU A 864 -9.10 -18.95 -17.90
C LEU A 864 -10.44 -18.86 -18.62
N LEU A 865 -10.45 -18.47 -19.91
CA LEU A 865 -11.68 -18.27 -20.67
C LEU A 865 -12.45 -19.57 -20.87
N ARG A 866 -11.77 -20.70 -21.08
CA ARG A 866 -12.38 -22.00 -21.36
C ARG A 866 -12.78 -22.81 -20.12
N THR A 867 -12.29 -22.42 -18.93
CA THR A 867 -12.63 -23.15 -17.70
C THR A 867 -14.14 -23.19 -17.47
N THR A 868 -14.63 -24.37 -17.16
CA THR A 868 -16.05 -24.68 -16.91
C THR A 868 -16.30 -24.89 -15.41
N PRO A 869 -17.57 -24.78 -14.95
CA PRO A 869 -17.92 -25.08 -13.55
C PRO A 869 -17.49 -26.49 -13.11
N GLY A 870 -17.61 -27.47 -13.99
CA GLY A 870 -17.21 -28.85 -13.72
C GLY A 870 -15.71 -29.04 -13.52
N GLN A 871 -14.88 -28.27 -14.22
CA GLN A 871 -13.42 -28.29 -14.03
C GLN A 871 -13.02 -27.66 -12.68
N ILE A 872 -13.68 -26.58 -12.27
CA ILE A 872 -13.46 -26.00 -10.92
C ILE A 872 -13.85 -27.01 -9.84
N GLN A 873 -15.01 -27.62 -9.98
CA GLN A 873 -15.48 -28.64 -9.05
C GLN A 873 -14.52 -29.85 -8.98
N HIS A 874 -13.95 -30.28 -10.11
CA HIS A 874 -12.94 -31.33 -10.16
C HIS A 874 -11.66 -30.91 -9.42
N ALA A 875 -11.14 -29.74 -9.72
CA ALA A 875 -9.92 -29.20 -9.15
C ALA A 875 -10.02 -28.98 -7.63
N LEU A 876 -11.17 -28.52 -7.13
CA LEU A 876 -11.43 -28.38 -5.70
C LEU A 876 -11.28 -29.70 -4.91
N ARG A 877 -11.39 -30.86 -5.54
CA ARG A 877 -11.15 -32.17 -4.88
C ARG A 877 -9.69 -32.39 -4.48
N ARG A 878 -8.77 -31.55 -4.98
CA ARG A 878 -7.38 -31.49 -4.48
C ARG A 878 -7.31 -31.03 -3.03
N ILE A 879 -8.27 -30.21 -2.60
CA ILE A 879 -8.38 -29.72 -1.25
C ILE A 879 -9.12 -30.76 -0.41
N ASP A 880 -8.52 -31.19 0.67
CA ASP A 880 -9.13 -32.14 1.61
C ASP A 880 -9.84 -31.37 2.73
N ALA A 881 -11.16 -31.22 2.62
CA ALA A 881 -11.95 -30.40 3.53
C ALA A 881 -11.87 -30.87 5.01
N ASP A 882 -11.52 -32.11 5.26
CA ASP A 882 -11.49 -32.69 6.62
C ASP A 882 -10.08 -32.64 7.26
N HIS A 883 -9.02 -32.41 6.48
CA HIS A 883 -7.63 -32.55 6.94
C HIS A 883 -6.80 -31.26 6.81
N PHE A 884 -7.33 -30.13 7.28
CA PHE A 884 -6.55 -28.90 7.43
C PHE A 884 -5.64 -28.95 8.67
N VAL A 885 -4.46 -28.37 8.56
CA VAL A 885 -3.71 -27.86 9.72
C VAL A 885 -4.38 -26.54 10.11
N ARG A 886 -4.94 -26.51 11.30
CA ARG A 886 -5.64 -25.36 11.84
C ARG A 886 -4.80 -24.73 12.93
N VAL A 887 -4.53 -23.44 12.80
CA VAL A 887 -3.92 -22.65 13.85
C VAL A 887 -4.96 -21.64 14.35
N ILE A 888 -5.14 -21.62 15.67
CA ILE A 888 -6.07 -20.71 16.35
C ILE A 888 -5.24 -19.86 17.30
N VAL A 889 -5.20 -18.55 17.05
CA VAL A 889 -4.70 -17.59 18.02
C VAL A 889 -5.89 -17.16 18.90
N GLU A 890 -5.88 -17.53 20.16
CA GLU A 890 -6.96 -17.26 21.09
C GLU A 890 -6.58 -16.17 22.10
N PRO A 891 -7.59 -15.42 22.63
CA PRO A 891 -7.39 -14.62 23.82
C PRO A 891 -6.79 -15.49 24.95
N GLY A 892 -5.70 -15.02 25.56
CA GLY A 892 -5.16 -15.67 26.76
C GLY A 892 -6.03 -15.36 27.97
N SER A 893 -6.36 -16.38 28.77
CA SER A 893 -6.96 -16.21 30.11
C SER A 893 -5.90 -15.73 31.09
#